data_4cb2a8d61ab33cd2e3d54a3a25d7b47d
#
_entry.id   4cb2a8d61ab33cd2e3d54a3a25d7b47d
#
_cell.length_a   1.000
_cell.length_b   1.000
_cell.length_c   1.000
_cell.angle_alpha   90.00
_cell.angle_beta   90.00
_cell.angle_gamma   90.00
#
_symmetry.space_group_name_H-M   'P 1'
#
loop_
_entity.id
_entity.type
_entity.pdbx_description
1 polymer ?
#
loop_
_entity_poly.entity_id
_entity_poly.type
_entity_poly.pdbx_seq_one_letter_code
_entity_poly.pdbx_strand_id
1 'polypeptide(L)'
;MVAIENGINQNTNALNFHTKAKIAHTADQIAYGGYTVAENLHYQSSRIDNLILNSDGNNINELIDLRVSAIDGKTFATAQGRFVYEANYYKKKMERVVHVDDFGAVADGVTDCTQAFKEAIGEGNVEVHFSPGTYVGQIKVPSNCRLIGEGQDITILKMPDEAPAGEILLTNRDHQAGSEGIYVKGITFDWNKDRQGGLRAAGGIQSSCVTFANTKYLWIEDCNAINAGLHGFDITAPSYNHDAKTEPDYTAQGCKYVWIDKCRASNYGDDGITTHYSEYIFINGCHCINPSGEAHAKGSANSNGIEVDDGSKNVWLTGNFTSGNIRGVEVKAHAEWPASRNVHIISHVSVRDVRSYDLRHIGHHKAEDPWSDTARDVALIDCTAIQPVFNSLYEGITPRALDVSAYQRVDIHGFRAYGDPDYDYKDNPIVSFQFKSRKITVNGMTITGFAKADCDLHVVGGDQRTDDVMISNLVVHDSAPVGVALGGGVYNINLSNALLHTKGGTTGITSPNTQANLLFVRAYGYTDAAILGGEKYSVVPNNVKGGFRAASSSGHPLDKTSAIIATTGGCKTKGPRNAVIASSGSSSTEASRQAVIASNNSHTKGDGSSRMVLASQGVENNNSYSIRGGYGTGKASTSNTKWEIDSQNGNILGVGRVESASNFKDYAEYFESADGKKIESGYLVTLEGDKIRKALKGDEILGVISETAGVVLGSAEFYWNDRYLRNDFGGLIYEEIEVEYTDKDGNIKTEKKSLPKPNPDYDPELAYTSRQERDEWHIVGLIGQVHVRIDDTVQAGDKITAKNGKGSKAEDNTGLKVMKIKQPYDSSKGYGVAIAFIR
;
A
#
# COMPACT_ATOMS: atom_id res chain seq x y z
N MET A 1 -7.78 15.08 -3.39
CA MET A 1 -7.33 15.20 -4.78
C MET A 1 -6.22 16.23 -4.94
N VAL A 2 -6.37 17.50 -4.57
CA VAL A 2 -5.31 18.54 -4.70
C VAL A 2 -4.01 18.19 -3.95
N ALA A 3 -4.07 17.57 -2.78
CA ALA A 3 -2.89 17.15 -2.03
C ALA A 3 -2.17 15.93 -2.68
N ILE A 4 -2.94 15.06 -3.34
CA ILE A 4 -2.40 13.91 -4.09
C ILE A 4 -1.79 14.37 -5.42
N GLU A 5 -2.44 15.30 -6.12
CA GLU A 5 -1.88 15.93 -7.33
C GLU A 5 -0.61 16.73 -7.04
N ASN A 6 -0.56 17.46 -5.93
CA ASN A 6 0.66 18.16 -5.51
C ASN A 6 1.78 17.20 -5.12
N GLY A 7 1.48 16.08 -4.48
CA GLY A 7 2.44 15.02 -4.19
C GLY A 7 2.96 14.33 -5.45
N ILE A 8 2.07 14.05 -6.41
CA ILE A 8 2.44 13.47 -7.71
C ILE A 8 3.26 14.48 -8.52
N ASN A 9 2.90 15.75 -8.55
CA ASN A 9 3.66 16.78 -9.24
C ASN A 9 5.03 17.05 -8.62
N GLN A 10 5.17 17.01 -7.29
CA GLN A 10 6.46 17.11 -6.63
C GLN A 10 7.34 15.88 -6.92
N ASN A 11 6.78 14.68 -6.91
CA ASN A 11 7.52 13.47 -7.26
C ASN A 11 7.85 13.40 -8.75
N THR A 12 6.99 13.88 -9.63
CA THR A 12 7.24 13.98 -11.08
C THR A 12 8.34 15.01 -11.37
N ASN A 13 8.38 16.12 -10.63
CA ASN A 13 9.44 17.12 -10.75
C ASN A 13 10.77 16.61 -10.20
N ALA A 14 10.78 15.88 -9.11
CA ALA A 14 11.97 15.21 -8.59
C ALA A 14 12.48 14.12 -9.55
N LEU A 15 11.58 13.34 -10.13
CA LEU A 15 11.91 12.32 -11.13
C LEU A 15 12.46 12.96 -12.42
N ASN A 16 11.87 14.08 -12.89
CA ASN A 16 12.36 14.84 -14.04
C ASN A 16 13.70 15.53 -13.78
N PHE A 17 14.00 15.90 -12.53
CA PHE A 17 15.31 16.40 -12.13
C PHE A 17 16.37 15.28 -12.18
N HIS A 18 16.05 14.07 -11.70
CA HIS A 18 16.92 12.90 -11.78
C HIS A 18 17.17 12.43 -13.20
N THR A 19 16.18 12.44 -14.09
CA THR A 19 16.34 12.04 -15.50
C THR A 19 17.15 13.04 -16.32
N LYS A 20 17.29 14.29 -15.87
CA LYS A 20 18.14 15.32 -16.50
C LYS A 20 19.55 15.39 -15.92
N ALA A 21 19.85 14.73 -14.83
CA ALA A 21 21.19 14.65 -14.26
C ALA A 21 22.02 13.64 -15.07
N LYS A 22 23.29 14.00 -15.37
CA LYS A 22 24.23 13.15 -16.13
C LYS A 22 24.54 11.78 -15.50
N ILE A 23 23.94 11.44 -14.36
CA ILE A 23 24.09 10.18 -13.62
C ILE A 23 22.69 9.77 -13.08
N ALA A 24 21.65 9.80 -13.89
CA ALA A 24 20.35 9.35 -13.46
C ALA A 24 20.17 7.87 -13.78
N HIS A 25 19.94 7.06 -12.76
CA HIS A 25 19.44 5.72 -12.99
C HIS A 25 17.98 5.82 -13.47
N THR A 26 17.61 4.96 -14.40
CA THR A 26 16.19 4.80 -14.75
C THR A 26 15.43 4.20 -13.55
N ALA A 27 14.13 4.40 -13.50
CA ALA A 27 13.30 3.85 -12.43
C ALA A 27 13.43 2.32 -12.28
N ASP A 28 13.79 1.64 -13.38
CA ASP A 28 14.04 0.19 -13.42
C ASP A 28 15.37 -0.23 -12.79
N GLN A 29 16.27 0.72 -12.55
CA GLN A 29 17.61 0.45 -12.00
C GLN A 29 17.71 0.74 -10.50
N ILE A 30 16.67 1.31 -9.90
CA ILE A 30 16.65 1.67 -8.48
C ILE A 30 15.82 0.65 -7.73
N ALA A 31 16.43 -0.12 -6.84
CA ALA A 31 15.74 -1.07 -5.98
C ALA A 31 15.18 -0.41 -4.72
N TYR A 32 13.94 -0.68 -4.39
CA TYR A 32 13.29 -0.26 -3.16
C TYR A 32 12.35 -1.36 -2.65
N GLY A 33 12.63 -1.89 -1.45
CA GLY A 33 11.76 -2.87 -0.78
C GLY A 33 11.59 -4.20 -1.53
N GLY A 34 12.61 -4.66 -2.27
CA GLY A 34 12.57 -5.92 -3.02
C GLY A 34 12.07 -5.80 -4.46
N TYR A 35 11.70 -4.59 -4.88
CA TYR A 35 11.25 -4.25 -6.24
C TYR A 35 12.02 -3.05 -6.74
N THR A 36 12.05 -2.84 -8.04
CA THR A 36 12.55 -1.58 -8.61
C THR A 36 11.58 -0.43 -8.34
N VAL A 37 12.05 0.81 -8.40
CA VAL A 37 11.17 1.99 -8.28
C VAL A 37 10.11 1.99 -9.38
N ALA A 38 10.44 1.53 -10.60
CA ALA A 38 9.48 1.39 -11.68
C ALA A 38 8.39 0.36 -11.36
N GLU A 39 8.77 -0.81 -10.84
CA GLU A 39 7.80 -1.83 -10.41
C GLU A 39 6.94 -1.35 -9.25
N ASN A 40 7.52 -0.63 -8.28
CA ASN A 40 6.76 -0.03 -7.19
C ASN A 40 5.80 1.06 -7.69
N LEU A 41 6.22 1.93 -8.60
CA LEU A 41 5.35 2.93 -9.21
C LEU A 41 4.25 2.29 -10.05
N HIS A 42 4.57 1.23 -10.80
CA HIS A 42 3.58 0.45 -11.54
C HIS A 42 2.61 -0.28 -10.60
N TYR A 43 3.12 -0.85 -9.51
CA TYR A 43 2.30 -1.48 -8.46
C TYR A 43 1.40 -0.45 -7.75
N GLN A 44 1.91 0.74 -7.44
CA GLN A 44 1.10 1.83 -6.86
C GLN A 44 0.09 2.37 -7.87
N SER A 45 0.47 2.53 -9.15
CA SER A 45 -0.46 2.89 -10.22
C SER A 45 -1.53 1.81 -10.40
N SER A 46 -1.14 0.54 -10.46
CA SER A 46 -2.08 -0.58 -10.54
C SER A 46 -2.98 -0.70 -9.30
N ARG A 47 -2.47 -0.34 -8.11
CA ARG A 47 -3.30 -0.24 -6.89
C ARG A 47 -4.28 0.93 -6.98
N ILE A 48 -3.85 2.08 -7.51
CA ILE A 48 -4.71 3.24 -7.74
C ILE A 48 -5.74 2.92 -8.85
N ASP A 49 -5.32 2.26 -9.92
CA ASP A 49 -6.21 1.82 -11.00
C ASP A 49 -7.16 0.71 -10.52
N ASN A 50 -6.71 -0.20 -9.68
CA ASN A 50 -7.56 -1.20 -9.02
C ASN A 50 -8.48 -0.57 -7.97
N LEU A 51 -8.05 0.48 -7.26
CA LEU A 51 -8.90 1.33 -6.45
C LEU A 51 -9.98 2.05 -7.28
N ILE A 52 -9.74 2.20 -8.59
CA ILE A 52 -10.59 2.95 -9.51
C ILE A 52 -11.42 2.02 -10.42
N LEU A 53 -10.98 0.81 -10.75
CA LEU A 53 -11.52 0.03 -11.88
C LEU A 53 -12.07 -1.37 -11.58
N ASN A 54 -11.79 -2.01 -10.43
CA ASN A 54 -12.26 -3.38 -10.17
C ASN A 54 -12.64 -3.61 -8.71
N SER A 55 -13.92 -3.64 -8.40
CA SER A 55 -14.40 -4.14 -7.12
C SER A 55 -14.92 -5.58 -7.28
N ASP A 56 -14.25 -6.51 -6.63
CA ASP A 56 -14.73 -7.87 -6.41
C ASP A 56 -15.17 -8.09 -4.95
N GLY A 57 -15.47 -7.03 -4.23
CA GLY A 57 -16.09 -7.05 -2.89
C GLY A 57 -15.13 -7.32 -1.73
N ASN A 58 -13.82 -7.28 -1.92
CA ASN A 58 -12.88 -7.66 -0.84
C ASN A 58 -11.81 -6.62 -0.47
N ASN A 59 -11.86 -5.40 -1.01
CA ASN A 59 -10.86 -4.36 -0.76
C ASN A 59 -11.48 -2.95 -0.83
N ILE A 60 -10.66 -1.91 -0.66
CA ILE A 60 -10.94 -0.48 -0.87
C ILE A 60 -11.76 -0.17 -2.17
N ASN A 61 -11.91 -1.13 -3.04
CA ASN A 61 -12.79 -1.14 -4.22
C ASN A 61 -14.26 -0.89 -3.91
N GLU A 62 -14.72 -1.12 -2.69
CA GLU A 62 -16.07 -0.79 -2.25
C GLU A 62 -16.37 0.72 -2.26
N LEU A 63 -15.37 1.59 -2.21
CA LEU A 63 -15.57 3.02 -2.45
C LEU A 63 -16.04 3.34 -3.89
N ILE A 64 -15.89 2.41 -4.82
CA ILE A 64 -16.41 2.55 -6.19
C ILE A 64 -17.84 2.07 -6.27
N ASP A 65 -18.18 1.00 -5.59
CA ASP A 65 -19.56 0.54 -5.45
C ASP A 65 -20.43 1.58 -4.75
N LEU A 66 -19.84 2.38 -3.83
CA LEU A 66 -20.47 3.59 -3.32
C LEU A 66 -20.95 4.57 -4.40
N ARG A 67 -20.37 4.55 -5.59
CA ARG A 67 -20.72 5.45 -6.71
C ARG A 67 -21.64 4.81 -7.74
N VAL A 68 -21.91 3.51 -7.61
CA VAL A 68 -22.79 2.79 -8.52
C VAL A 68 -24.23 2.84 -7.98
N SER A 69 -25.17 3.34 -8.75
CA SER A 69 -26.58 3.33 -8.38
C SER A 69 -27.16 1.92 -8.41
N ALA A 70 -27.77 1.52 -7.30
CA ALA A 70 -28.50 0.25 -7.22
C ALA A 70 -29.81 0.25 -8.03
N ILE A 71 -30.29 1.42 -8.43
CA ILE A 71 -31.54 1.58 -9.19
C ILE A 71 -31.36 1.14 -10.65
N ASP A 72 -30.25 1.52 -11.28
CA ASP A 72 -30.04 1.37 -12.72
C ASP A 72 -28.58 1.00 -13.10
N GLY A 73 -27.72 0.77 -12.10
CA GLY A 73 -26.32 0.44 -12.32
C GLY A 73 -25.44 1.60 -12.78
N LYS A 74 -25.97 2.82 -12.79
CA LYS A 74 -25.22 4.01 -13.25
C LYS A 74 -24.12 4.38 -12.26
N THR A 75 -22.92 4.63 -12.79
CA THR A 75 -21.76 5.04 -11.99
C THR A 75 -21.64 6.58 -11.96
N PHE A 76 -21.40 7.14 -10.78
CA PHE A 76 -21.26 8.57 -10.53
C PHE A 76 -19.80 8.93 -10.20
N ALA A 77 -19.43 10.18 -10.43
CA ALA A 77 -18.08 10.67 -10.10
C ALA A 77 -17.83 10.70 -8.58
N THR A 78 -18.87 10.83 -7.77
CA THR A 78 -18.80 10.84 -6.30
C THR A 78 -19.96 10.05 -5.70
N ALA A 79 -19.79 9.53 -4.49
CA ALA A 79 -20.90 8.93 -3.72
C ALA A 79 -22.03 9.93 -3.48
N GLN A 80 -21.71 11.20 -3.24
CA GLN A 80 -22.71 12.26 -3.11
C GLN A 80 -23.50 12.47 -4.40
N GLY A 81 -22.86 12.41 -5.56
CA GLY A 81 -23.55 12.51 -6.86
C GLY A 81 -24.54 11.38 -7.07
N ARG A 82 -24.18 10.16 -6.71
CA ARG A 82 -25.09 9.01 -6.69
C ARG A 82 -26.26 9.25 -5.73
N PHE A 83 -25.98 9.66 -4.50
CA PHE A 83 -27.01 9.94 -3.49
C PHE A 83 -28.05 10.94 -4.00
N VAL A 84 -27.60 12.08 -4.55
CA VAL A 84 -28.50 13.09 -5.12
C VAL A 84 -29.34 12.52 -6.27
N TYR A 85 -28.77 11.71 -7.12
CA TYR A 85 -29.48 11.05 -8.21
C TYR A 85 -30.57 10.11 -7.70
N GLU A 86 -30.24 9.22 -6.76
CA GLU A 86 -31.18 8.26 -6.18
C GLU A 86 -32.29 8.96 -5.39
N ALA A 87 -31.95 9.97 -4.60
CA ALA A 87 -32.94 10.80 -3.91
C ALA A 87 -33.90 11.49 -4.88
N ASN A 88 -33.40 12.04 -5.98
CA ASN A 88 -34.24 12.65 -7.02
C ASN A 88 -35.09 11.61 -7.76
N TYR A 89 -34.60 10.39 -7.96
CA TYR A 89 -35.36 9.31 -8.56
C TYR A 89 -36.58 8.96 -7.69
N TYR A 90 -36.38 8.76 -6.39
CA TYR A 90 -37.47 8.46 -5.46
C TYR A 90 -38.40 9.66 -5.28
N LYS A 91 -37.88 10.89 -5.26
CA LYS A 91 -38.72 12.08 -5.24
C LYS A 91 -39.70 12.11 -6.42
N LYS A 92 -39.28 11.73 -7.63
CA LYS A 92 -40.16 11.66 -8.83
C LYS A 92 -41.18 10.53 -8.73
N LYS A 93 -40.97 9.54 -7.89
CA LYS A 93 -41.88 8.42 -7.67
C LYS A 93 -43.00 8.75 -6.69
N MET A 94 -42.87 9.84 -5.91
CA MET A 94 -43.88 10.30 -4.95
C MET A 94 -44.96 11.12 -5.66
N GLU A 95 -46.19 10.64 -5.60
CA GLU A 95 -47.31 11.24 -6.33
C GLU A 95 -48.02 12.33 -5.55
N ARG A 96 -47.83 12.41 -4.21
CA ARG A 96 -48.58 13.30 -3.34
C ARG A 96 -47.63 14.13 -2.45
N VAL A 97 -47.84 15.45 -2.50
CA VAL A 97 -47.19 16.42 -1.58
C VAL A 97 -48.28 17.04 -0.71
N VAL A 98 -48.11 16.96 0.61
CA VAL A 98 -49.10 17.45 1.59
C VAL A 98 -48.40 18.13 2.76
N HIS A 99 -49.11 19.00 3.46
CA HIS A 99 -48.73 19.56 4.74
C HIS A 99 -49.51 18.91 5.88
N VAL A 100 -48.85 18.58 6.98
CA VAL A 100 -49.54 17.97 8.14
C VAL A 100 -50.63 18.88 8.73
N ASP A 101 -50.47 20.18 8.64
CA ASP A 101 -51.40 21.21 9.10
C ASP A 101 -52.74 21.11 8.38
N ASP A 102 -52.75 20.69 7.09
CA ASP A 102 -53.99 20.46 6.31
C ASP A 102 -54.80 19.28 6.84
N PHE A 103 -54.22 18.43 7.70
CA PHE A 103 -54.87 17.30 8.36
C PHE A 103 -55.15 17.58 9.84
N GLY A 104 -54.99 18.82 10.26
CA GLY A 104 -55.30 19.24 11.62
C GLY A 104 -54.14 19.08 12.62
N ALA A 105 -52.90 18.85 12.16
CA ALA A 105 -51.77 18.93 13.07
C ALA A 105 -51.50 20.37 13.50
N VAL A 106 -51.08 20.57 14.72
CA VAL A 106 -50.81 21.89 15.33
C VAL A 106 -49.46 21.87 15.99
N ALA A 107 -48.59 22.81 15.61
CA ALA A 107 -47.21 22.88 16.11
C ALA A 107 -47.11 23.69 17.42
N ASP A 108 -48.02 23.42 18.39
CA ASP A 108 -48.14 24.17 19.64
C ASP A 108 -47.38 23.53 20.84
N GLY A 109 -46.76 22.37 20.64
CA GLY A 109 -46.04 21.62 21.67
C GLY A 109 -46.88 20.87 22.69
N VAL A 110 -48.23 20.84 22.50
CA VAL A 110 -49.19 20.28 23.45
C VAL A 110 -50.20 19.34 22.80
N THR A 111 -50.76 19.70 21.66
CA THR A 111 -51.81 18.94 20.95
C THR A 111 -51.23 17.66 20.36
N ASP A 112 -51.81 16.49 20.69
CA ASP A 112 -51.41 15.21 20.09
C ASP A 112 -51.85 15.15 18.63
N CYS A 113 -50.87 15.14 17.70
CA CYS A 113 -51.05 15.14 16.25
C CYS A 113 -50.88 13.75 15.61
N THR A 114 -50.75 12.67 16.40
CA THR A 114 -50.53 11.30 15.93
C THR A 114 -51.53 10.88 14.84
N GLN A 115 -52.83 11.20 15.04
CA GLN A 115 -53.87 10.87 14.06
C GLN A 115 -53.74 11.70 12.78
N ALA A 116 -53.44 13.00 12.88
CA ALA A 116 -53.22 13.87 11.75
C ALA A 116 -52.02 13.41 10.90
N PHE A 117 -50.93 12.99 11.52
CA PHE A 117 -49.79 12.40 10.83
C PHE A 117 -50.17 11.12 10.08
N LYS A 118 -50.93 10.23 10.71
CA LYS A 118 -51.40 8.99 10.09
C LYS A 118 -52.24 9.26 8.84
N GLU A 119 -53.12 10.25 8.90
CA GLU A 119 -53.95 10.68 7.76
C GLU A 119 -53.17 11.35 6.67
N ALA A 120 -52.23 12.25 7.00
CA ALA A 120 -51.34 12.90 6.07
C ALA A 120 -50.45 11.88 5.31
N ILE A 121 -49.90 10.90 6.02
CA ILE A 121 -49.04 9.88 5.46
C ILE A 121 -49.83 8.86 4.64
N GLY A 122 -50.98 8.43 5.11
CA GLY A 122 -51.81 7.41 4.45
C GLY A 122 -51.06 6.10 4.21
N GLU A 123 -51.19 5.57 3.00
CA GLU A 123 -50.51 4.32 2.57
C GLU A 123 -49.14 4.54 1.88
N GLY A 124 -48.57 5.73 1.96
CA GLY A 124 -47.29 6.05 1.33
C GLY A 124 -47.45 6.73 -0.03
N ASN A 125 -46.40 6.67 -0.84
CA ASN A 125 -46.23 7.45 -2.08
C ASN A 125 -46.55 8.92 -1.83
N VAL A 126 -45.94 9.52 -0.81
CA VAL A 126 -46.25 10.86 -0.31
C VAL A 126 -44.97 11.57 0.17
N GLU A 127 -44.92 12.88 -0.10
CA GLU A 127 -44.02 13.80 0.55
C GLU A 127 -44.83 14.65 1.55
N VAL A 128 -44.52 14.56 2.82
CA VAL A 128 -45.23 15.21 3.92
C VAL A 128 -44.36 16.32 4.49
N HIS A 129 -44.84 17.53 4.47
CA HIS A 129 -44.19 18.72 5.00
C HIS A 129 -44.70 19.08 6.39
N PHE A 130 -43.76 19.51 7.22
CA PHE A 130 -43.99 19.98 8.59
C PHE A 130 -43.59 21.45 8.67
N SER A 131 -44.47 22.31 9.13
CA SER A 131 -44.14 23.72 9.39
C SER A 131 -43.20 23.92 10.57
N PRO A 132 -42.64 25.13 10.79
CA PRO A 132 -41.87 25.43 12.02
C PRO A 132 -42.72 25.26 13.29
N GLY A 133 -42.09 24.75 14.37
CA GLY A 133 -42.69 24.59 15.68
C GLY A 133 -42.60 23.19 16.25
N THR A 134 -43.27 22.94 17.35
CA THR A 134 -43.21 21.64 18.05
C THR A 134 -44.53 20.88 17.88
N TYR A 135 -44.47 19.76 17.19
CA TYR A 135 -45.57 18.82 17.07
C TYR A 135 -45.42 17.71 18.10
N VAL A 136 -46.49 17.37 18.80
CA VAL A 136 -46.52 16.24 19.71
C VAL A 136 -47.17 15.05 19.01
N GLY A 137 -46.56 13.86 19.02
CA GLY A 137 -47.12 12.67 18.40
C GLY A 137 -46.08 11.66 17.97
N GLN A 138 -46.55 10.52 17.47
CA GLN A 138 -45.73 9.43 16.95
C GLN A 138 -45.93 9.23 15.44
N ILE A 139 -44.90 8.81 14.74
CA ILE A 139 -44.97 8.55 13.32
C ILE A 139 -44.54 7.11 12.99
N LYS A 140 -45.41 6.40 12.23
CA LYS A 140 -45.10 5.10 11.59
C LYS A 140 -45.24 5.23 10.09
N VAL A 141 -44.14 5.21 9.39
CA VAL A 141 -44.09 5.44 7.94
C VAL A 141 -44.18 4.14 7.14
N PRO A 142 -45.01 4.10 6.07
CA PRO A 142 -44.98 3.03 5.08
C PRO A 142 -43.87 3.26 4.05
N SER A 143 -43.74 2.36 3.07
CA SER A 143 -42.83 2.53 1.93
C SER A 143 -43.12 3.77 1.11
N ASN A 144 -42.11 4.31 0.44
CA ASN A 144 -42.17 5.46 -0.46
C ASN A 144 -42.76 6.71 0.23
N CYS A 145 -42.24 7.03 1.41
CA CYS A 145 -42.67 8.16 2.22
C CYS A 145 -41.52 9.13 2.43
N ARG A 146 -41.74 10.41 2.27
CA ARG A 146 -40.83 11.48 2.57
C ARG A 146 -41.38 12.37 3.66
N LEU A 147 -40.62 12.63 4.70
CA LEU A 147 -40.93 13.56 5.78
C LEU A 147 -40.00 14.75 5.70
N ILE A 148 -40.49 15.93 5.49
CA ILE A 148 -39.72 17.15 5.28
C ILE A 148 -40.08 18.21 6.31
N GLY A 149 -39.15 18.52 7.22
CA GLY A 149 -39.22 19.67 8.12
C GLY A 149 -38.43 20.84 7.60
N GLU A 150 -38.50 21.96 8.28
CA GLU A 150 -37.86 23.23 7.93
C GLU A 150 -36.41 23.34 8.41
N GLY A 151 -35.92 22.35 9.15
CA GLY A 151 -34.54 22.25 9.65
C GLY A 151 -34.42 21.75 11.08
N GLN A 152 -33.18 21.38 11.46
CA GLN A 152 -32.87 21.05 12.85
C GLN A 152 -33.20 22.23 13.76
N ASP A 153 -33.81 21.95 14.91
CA ASP A 153 -34.22 22.93 15.93
C ASP A 153 -35.35 23.91 15.47
N ILE A 154 -35.87 23.75 14.25
CA ILE A 154 -36.95 24.54 13.69
C ILE A 154 -38.25 23.76 13.68
N THR A 155 -38.25 22.54 13.11
CA THR A 155 -39.37 21.60 13.17
C THR A 155 -39.03 20.53 14.22
N ILE A 156 -39.81 20.40 15.28
CA ILE A 156 -39.59 19.47 16.37
C ILE A 156 -40.76 18.49 16.42
N LEU A 157 -40.49 17.20 16.41
CA LEU A 157 -41.44 16.13 16.74
C LEU A 157 -41.14 15.63 18.14
N LYS A 158 -42.06 15.79 19.06
CA LYS A 158 -41.92 15.43 20.48
C LYS A 158 -42.81 14.25 20.83
N MET A 159 -42.29 13.27 21.58
CA MET A 159 -43.03 12.16 22.13
C MET A 159 -44.11 12.67 23.09
N PRO A 160 -45.38 12.20 22.98
CA PRO A 160 -46.43 12.54 23.94
C PRO A 160 -46.05 12.21 25.37
N ASP A 161 -46.48 13.05 26.34
CA ASP A 161 -46.17 12.85 27.77
C ASP A 161 -46.75 11.53 28.29
N GLU A 162 -47.86 11.06 27.75
CA GLU A 162 -48.54 9.83 28.13
C GLU A 162 -48.04 8.57 27.42
N ALA A 163 -47.09 8.71 26.50
CA ALA A 163 -46.57 7.57 25.74
C ALA A 163 -45.83 6.57 26.64
N PRO A 164 -46.02 5.25 26.46
CA PRO A 164 -45.28 4.21 27.20
C PRO A 164 -43.78 4.28 27.00
N ALA A 165 -43.01 3.74 27.95
CA ALA A 165 -41.56 3.69 27.92
C ALA A 165 -40.98 2.96 26.71
N GLY A 166 -41.65 1.96 26.19
CA GLY A 166 -41.17 1.11 25.11
C GLY A 166 -41.47 1.64 23.68
N GLU A 167 -42.00 2.85 23.56
CA GLU A 167 -42.40 3.38 22.26
C GLU A 167 -41.24 4.06 21.50
N ILE A 168 -41.30 3.96 20.19
CA ILE A 168 -40.38 4.65 19.25
C ILE A 168 -41.11 5.87 18.72
N LEU A 169 -40.39 7.02 18.62
CA LEU A 169 -40.98 8.26 18.15
C LEU A 169 -41.25 8.25 16.63
N LEU A 170 -40.21 7.88 15.84
CA LEU A 170 -40.33 7.66 14.39
C LEU A 170 -39.85 6.25 14.02
N THR A 171 -40.68 5.50 13.32
CA THR A 171 -40.31 4.15 12.85
C THR A 171 -41.02 3.78 11.54
N ASN A 172 -40.58 2.75 10.84
CA ASN A 172 -41.35 2.16 9.74
C ASN A 172 -42.53 1.34 10.25
N ARG A 173 -43.62 1.31 9.48
CA ARG A 173 -44.92 0.77 9.88
C ARG A 173 -44.88 -0.72 10.20
N ASP A 174 -44.15 -1.49 9.41
CA ASP A 174 -44.06 -2.94 9.53
C ASP A 174 -42.59 -3.38 9.51
N HIS A 175 -42.08 -3.75 10.66
CA HIS A 175 -40.73 -4.25 10.83
C HIS A 175 -40.53 -5.64 10.17
N GLN A 176 -41.57 -6.50 10.20
CA GLN A 176 -41.43 -7.87 9.66
C GLN A 176 -41.49 -7.90 8.13
N ALA A 177 -42.50 -7.26 7.55
CA ALA A 177 -42.60 -7.16 6.09
C ALA A 177 -41.52 -6.23 5.51
N GLY A 178 -41.03 -5.30 6.30
CA GLY A 178 -40.04 -4.29 5.89
C GLY A 178 -40.65 -3.11 5.17
N SER A 179 -39.83 -2.18 4.77
CA SER A 179 -40.20 -0.97 4.04
C SER A 179 -39.11 -0.59 3.05
N GLU A 180 -39.46 0.29 2.10
CA GLU A 180 -38.45 0.83 1.16
C GLU A 180 -38.73 2.26 0.75
N GLY A 181 -37.70 2.98 0.32
CA GLY A 181 -37.85 4.30 -0.28
C GLY A 181 -38.31 5.36 0.71
N ILE A 182 -37.72 5.41 1.90
CA ILE A 182 -38.04 6.37 2.95
C ILE A 182 -36.99 7.48 2.97
N TYR A 183 -37.44 8.72 3.06
CA TYR A 183 -36.61 9.91 3.17
C TYR A 183 -37.10 10.81 4.30
N VAL A 184 -36.22 11.16 5.23
CA VAL A 184 -36.53 12.02 6.40
C VAL A 184 -35.52 13.17 6.44
N LYS A 185 -36.01 14.41 6.48
CA LYS A 185 -35.15 15.58 6.45
C LYS A 185 -35.61 16.71 7.37
N GLY A 186 -34.64 17.36 8.03
CA GLY A 186 -34.85 18.66 8.67
C GLY A 186 -35.78 18.64 9.87
N ILE A 187 -35.78 17.56 10.67
CA ILE A 187 -36.64 17.39 11.82
C ILE A 187 -35.82 17.08 13.07
N THR A 188 -36.12 17.74 14.18
CA THR A 188 -35.66 17.32 15.52
C THR A 188 -36.62 16.32 16.13
N PHE A 189 -36.13 15.18 16.57
CA PHE A 189 -36.87 14.13 17.24
C PHE A 189 -36.57 14.19 18.75
N ASP A 190 -37.50 14.69 19.54
CA ASP A 190 -37.40 14.75 21.01
C ASP A 190 -38.19 13.59 21.61
N TRP A 191 -37.48 12.55 22.08
CA TRP A 191 -38.13 11.42 22.75
C TRP A 191 -38.73 11.77 24.12
N ASN A 192 -38.43 12.98 24.63
CA ASN A 192 -39.05 13.48 25.86
C ASN A 192 -38.83 12.53 27.06
N LYS A 193 -37.59 12.09 27.27
CA LYS A 193 -37.25 11.07 28.30
C LYS A 193 -37.66 11.45 29.72
N ASP A 194 -37.69 12.74 30.04
CA ASP A 194 -37.97 13.23 31.39
C ASP A 194 -39.40 12.95 31.84
N ARG A 195 -40.30 12.67 30.90
CA ARG A 195 -41.69 12.26 31.23
C ARG A 195 -41.79 10.99 32.09
N GLN A 196 -40.76 10.16 32.10
CA GLN A 196 -40.83 8.83 32.69
C GLN A 196 -40.10 8.69 34.04
N GLY A 197 -39.21 9.58 34.42
CA GLY A 197 -38.37 9.42 35.62
C GLY A 197 -37.52 8.14 35.61
N GLY A 198 -36.50 8.03 36.43
CA GLY A 198 -35.69 6.83 36.61
C GLY A 198 -34.96 6.32 35.37
N LEU A 199 -34.70 5.00 35.30
CA LEU A 199 -34.22 4.32 34.10
C LEU A 199 -35.31 4.32 33.03
N ARG A 200 -34.97 4.74 31.82
CA ARG A 200 -35.93 5.08 30.77
C ARG A 200 -35.95 4.12 29.60
N ALA A 201 -35.02 3.19 29.52
CA ALA A 201 -35.03 2.16 28.51
C ALA A 201 -35.92 0.99 28.90
N ALA A 202 -36.81 0.59 28.02
CA ALA A 202 -37.64 -0.58 28.18
C ALA A 202 -36.99 -1.87 27.62
N GLY A 203 -35.75 -1.79 27.22
CA GLY A 203 -34.98 -2.89 26.62
C GLY A 203 -35.20 -3.03 25.12
N GLY A 204 -34.30 -3.72 24.46
CA GLY A 204 -34.30 -3.89 22.99
C GLY A 204 -34.16 -2.57 22.22
N ILE A 205 -34.77 -2.54 21.05
CA ILE A 205 -34.75 -1.36 20.16
C ILE A 205 -35.73 -0.26 20.52
N GLN A 206 -36.49 -0.46 21.57
CA GLN A 206 -37.55 0.46 22.03
C GLN A 206 -36.93 1.64 22.78
N SER A 207 -37.75 2.66 23.05
CA SER A 207 -37.33 3.89 23.75
C SER A 207 -36.36 4.78 22.96
N SER A 208 -36.32 4.67 21.64
CA SER A 208 -35.47 5.41 20.74
C SER A 208 -36.19 6.55 20.03
N CYS A 209 -35.45 7.59 19.62
CA CYS A 209 -35.99 8.66 18.79
C CYS A 209 -36.42 8.15 17.41
N VAL A 210 -35.50 7.51 16.71
CA VAL A 210 -35.72 7.03 15.35
C VAL A 210 -35.22 5.60 15.27
N THR A 211 -36.08 4.67 14.90
CA THR A 211 -35.70 3.27 14.64
C THR A 211 -36.26 2.80 13.32
N PHE A 212 -35.42 2.27 12.46
CA PHE A 212 -35.82 1.60 11.24
C PHE A 212 -35.37 0.15 11.25
N ALA A 213 -36.29 -0.77 10.99
CA ALA A 213 -36.02 -2.20 10.90
C ALA A 213 -36.42 -2.76 9.54
N ASN A 214 -35.60 -3.64 8.95
CA ASN A 214 -35.84 -4.26 7.65
C ASN A 214 -36.23 -3.24 6.54
N THR A 215 -35.57 -2.09 6.55
CA THR A 215 -35.87 -1.00 5.61
C THR A 215 -34.78 -0.90 4.55
N LYS A 216 -35.17 -0.79 3.27
CA LYS A 216 -34.28 -0.61 2.14
C LYS A 216 -34.40 0.80 1.56
N TYR A 217 -33.26 1.36 1.13
CA TYR A 217 -33.22 2.70 0.56
C TYR A 217 -33.82 3.74 1.52
N LEU A 218 -33.09 3.92 2.63
CA LEU A 218 -33.45 4.87 3.69
C LEU A 218 -32.47 6.05 3.68
N TRP A 219 -32.99 7.27 3.69
CA TRP A 219 -32.21 8.49 3.86
C TRP A 219 -32.73 9.28 5.07
N ILE A 220 -31.83 9.64 5.97
CA ILE A 220 -32.05 10.53 7.11
C ILE A 220 -31.05 11.67 6.99
N GLU A 221 -31.54 12.87 6.68
CA GLU A 221 -30.68 14.01 6.37
C GLU A 221 -31.02 15.20 7.25
N ASP A 222 -29.99 15.89 7.79
CA ASP A 222 -30.18 17.13 8.54
C ASP A 222 -31.22 17.00 9.68
N CYS A 223 -31.19 15.88 10.40
CA CYS A 223 -32.06 15.57 11.52
C CYS A 223 -31.32 15.63 12.86
N ASN A 224 -32.05 15.90 13.94
CA ASN A 224 -31.51 15.92 15.29
C ASN A 224 -32.32 14.96 16.18
N ALA A 225 -31.64 14.08 16.96
CA ALA A 225 -32.27 13.22 17.94
C ALA A 225 -31.86 13.64 19.36
N ILE A 226 -32.80 13.99 20.17
CA ILE A 226 -32.55 14.46 21.53
C ILE A 226 -33.39 13.73 22.57
N ASN A 227 -32.86 13.66 23.79
CA ASN A 227 -33.58 13.15 24.93
C ASN A 227 -34.12 11.70 24.73
N ALA A 228 -33.37 10.87 24.02
CA ALA A 228 -33.71 9.46 23.83
C ALA A 228 -33.60 8.68 25.13
N GLY A 229 -34.56 7.79 25.38
CA GLY A 229 -34.44 6.82 26.47
C GLY A 229 -33.34 5.79 26.21
N LEU A 230 -33.16 5.39 24.95
CA LEU A 230 -32.15 4.45 24.48
C LEU A 230 -31.31 5.10 23.39
N HIS A 231 -31.62 4.92 22.12
CA HIS A 231 -30.81 5.39 21.01
C HIS A 231 -31.36 6.65 20.33
N GLY A 232 -30.47 7.50 19.83
CA GLY A 232 -30.87 8.59 18.94
C GLY A 232 -31.40 8.07 17.62
N PHE A 233 -30.54 7.36 16.87
CA PHE A 233 -30.89 6.69 15.61
C PHE A 233 -30.47 5.21 15.70
N ASP A 234 -31.40 4.32 15.39
CA ASP A 234 -31.19 2.88 15.43
C ASP A 234 -31.57 2.25 14.07
N ILE A 235 -30.62 1.61 13.42
CA ILE A 235 -30.77 0.94 12.13
C ILE A 235 -30.60 -0.56 12.36
N THR A 236 -31.71 -1.31 12.27
CA THR A 236 -31.73 -2.64 12.86
C THR A 236 -32.49 -3.68 12.03
N ALA A 237 -32.67 -4.85 12.61
CA ALA A 237 -33.51 -5.93 12.13
C ALA A 237 -34.71 -6.17 13.08
N PRO A 238 -35.83 -6.68 12.60
CA PRO A 238 -37.00 -6.98 13.44
C PRO A 238 -36.73 -8.10 14.45
N SER A 239 -35.77 -8.97 14.11
CA SER A 239 -35.26 -10.01 15.00
C SER A 239 -33.80 -10.30 14.65
N TYR A 240 -33.01 -10.57 15.68
CA TYR A 240 -31.59 -10.85 15.47
C TYR A 240 -31.37 -12.31 15.11
N ASN A 241 -30.63 -12.56 14.04
CA ASN A 241 -30.29 -13.90 13.60
C ASN A 241 -28.99 -14.37 14.27
N HIS A 242 -29.05 -14.70 15.57
CA HIS A 242 -27.88 -15.11 16.36
C HIS A 242 -27.24 -16.42 15.88
N ASP A 243 -28.03 -17.28 15.25
CA ASP A 243 -27.58 -18.58 14.75
C ASP A 243 -26.98 -18.50 13.33
N ALA A 244 -27.03 -17.32 12.70
CA ALA A 244 -26.46 -17.13 11.37
C ALA A 244 -24.96 -17.37 11.40
N LYS A 245 -24.48 -18.29 10.56
CA LYS A 245 -23.05 -18.68 10.51
C LYS A 245 -22.36 -18.24 9.24
N THR A 246 -23.09 -17.81 8.25
CA THR A 246 -22.58 -17.43 6.94
C THR A 246 -23.15 -16.09 6.46
N GLU A 247 -22.36 -15.35 5.70
CA GLU A 247 -22.89 -14.28 4.86
C GLU A 247 -23.71 -14.95 3.73
N PRO A 248 -24.80 -14.41 3.31
CA PRO A 248 -25.48 -13.16 3.66
C PRO A 248 -26.48 -13.25 4.81
N ASP A 249 -26.53 -14.34 5.54
CA ASP A 249 -27.59 -14.64 6.50
C ASP A 249 -27.65 -13.63 7.66
N TYR A 250 -26.51 -13.02 8.05
CA TYR A 250 -26.45 -12.03 9.13
C TYR A 250 -27.38 -10.84 8.90
N THR A 251 -27.50 -10.39 7.67
CA THR A 251 -28.26 -9.19 7.32
C THR A 251 -29.52 -9.48 6.51
N ALA A 252 -30.00 -10.71 6.52
CA ALA A 252 -31.14 -11.13 5.69
C ALA A 252 -32.39 -10.26 5.91
N GLN A 253 -32.66 -9.91 7.18
CA GLN A 253 -33.81 -9.09 7.59
C GLN A 253 -33.36 -7.69 8.10
N GLY A 254 -32.12 -7.29 7.91
CA GLY A 254 -31.64 -5.98 8.31
C GLY A 254 -31.97 -4.89 7.31
N CYS A 255 -31.74 -3.65 7.73
CA CYS A 255 -31.79 -2.51 6.83
C CYS A 255 -30.67 -2.61 5.79
N LYS A 256 -30.94 -2.08 4.58
CA LYS A 256 -29.99 -2.07 3.48
C LYS A 256 -30.04 -0.76 2.70
N TYR A 257 -28.86 -0.26 2.32
CA TYR A 257 -28.73 1.00 1.59
C TYR A 257 -29.30 2.17 2.38
N VAL A 258 -28.64 2.47 3.51
CA VAL A 258 -29.04 3.49 4.48
C VAL A 258 -28.04 4.63 4.46
N TRP A 259 -28.51 5.86 4.39
CA TRP A 259 -27.72 7.08 4.50
C TRP A 259 -28.21 7.92 5.68
N ILE A 260 -27.28 8.25 6.59
CA ILE A 260 -27.51 9.17 7.70
C ILE A 260 -26.53 10.32 7.53
N ASP A 261 -27.03 11.45 7.06
CA ASP A 261 -26.21 12.58 6.64
C ASP A 261 -26.48 13.81 7.49
N LYS A 262 -25.41 14.42 8.04
CA LYS A 262 -25.45 15.68 8.78
C LYS A 262 -26.44 15.66 9.96
N CYS A 263 -26.65 14.50 10.55
CA CYS A 263 -27.52 14.36 11.69
C CYS A 263 -26.78 14.65 13.00
N ARG A 264 -27.56 14.98 14.03
CA ARG A 264 -27.05 15.16 15.41
C ARG A 264 -27.77 14.21 16.36
N ALA A 265 -27.06 13.81 17.40
CA ALA A 265 -27.66 13.12 18.54
C ALA A 265 -27.07 13.66 19.84
N SER A 266 -27.91 13.92 20.84
CA SER A 266 -27.48 14.37 22.17
C SER A 266 -28.43 13.95 23.27
N ASN A 267 -27.93 13.84 24.50
CA ASN A 267 -28.71 13.48 25.66
C ASN A 267 -29.45 12.14 25.50
N TYR A 268 -28.87 11.19 24.79
CA TYR A 268 -29.37 9.82 24.60
C TYR A 268 -28.93 8.90 25.74
N GLY A 269 -29.75 7.88 26.01
CA GLY A 269 -29.52 6.98 27.16
C GLY A 269 -28.40 5.97 26.92
N ASP A 270 -28.24 5.51 25.67
CA ASP A 270 -27.25 4.53 25.26
C ASP A 270 -26.44 5.08 24.08
N ASP A 271 -26.80 4.91 22.83
CA ASP A 271 -26.00 5.30 21.68
C ASP A 271 -26.63 6.46 20.90
N GLY A 272 -25.76 7.31 20.34
CA GLY A 272 -26.19 8.37 19.44
C GLY A 272 -26.71 7.84 18.12
N ILE A 273 -25.93 7.00 17.46
CA ILE A 273 -26.30 6.24 16.26
C ILE A 273 -25.82 4.82 16.44
N THR A 274 -26.71 3.84 16.27
CA THR A 274 -26.33 2.42 16.34
C THR A 274 -26.85 1.63 15.15
N THR A 275 -26.18 0.53 14.79
CA THR A 275 -26.56 -0.35 13.69
C THR A 275 -26.46 -1.81 14.12
N HIS A 276 -27.48 -2.62 13.79
CA HIS A 276 -27.51 -4.04 14.08
C HIS A 276 -27.96 -4.84 12.86
N TYR A 277 -27.28 -5.94 12.55
CA TYR A 277 -27.67 -6.89 11.50
C TYR A 277 -28.03 -6.27 10.14
N SER A 278 -27.45 -5.10 9.83
CA SER A 278 -27.78 -4.29 8.66
C SER A 278 -26.54 -4.11 7.76
N GLU A 279 -26.73 -3.74 6.50
CA GLU A 279 -25.62 -3.62 5.56
C GLU A 279 -25.78 -2.47 4.57
N TYR A 280 -24.64 -2.02 4.02
CA TYR A 280 -24.55 -0.85 3.13
C TYR A 280 -25.08 0.40 3.81
N ILE A 281 -24.44 0.74 4.94
CA ILE A 281 -24.81 1.87 5.77
C ILE A 281 -23.75 2.97 5.63
N PHE A 282 -24.19 4.20 5.41
CA PHE A 282 -23.36 5.38 5.22
C PHE A 282 -23.77 6.45 6.23
N ILE A 283 -22.85 6.77 7.16
CA ILE A 283 -23.05 7.76 8.23
C ILE A 283 -22.05 8.88 8.00
N ASN A 284 -22.53 10.05 7.56
CA ASN A 284 -21.66 11.10 7.06
C ASN A 284 -21.93 12.45 7.73
N GLY A 285 -20.89 13.09 8.25
CA GLY A 285 -20.96 14.42 8.84
C GLY A 285 -21.87 14.54 10.04
N CYS A 286 -22.09 13.43 10.78
CA CYS A 286 -22.95 13.38 11.95
C CYS A 286 -22.20 13.77 13.23
N HIS A 287 -22.93 14.32 14.20
CA HIS A 287 -22.42 14.72 15.50
C HIS A 287 -23.17 14.02 16.62
N CYS A 288 -22.47 13.20 17.43
CA CYS A 288 -23.05 12.51 18.58
C CYS A 288 -22.33 12.95 19.86
N ILE A 289 -23.04 13.66 20.73
CA ILE A 289 -22.43 14.35 21.86
C ILE A 289 -23.22 14.21 23.15
N ASN A 290 -22.50 14.22 24.28
CA ASN A 290 -23.07 14.36 25.60
C ASN A 290 -24.22 13.37 25.90
N PRO A 291 -23.97 12.06 25.94
CA PRO A 291 -24.98 11.07 26.36
C PRO A 291 -25.43 11.32 27.77
N SER A 292 -26.68 10.95 28.11
CA SER A 292 -27.17 10.98 29.49
C SER A 292 -26.77 9.74 30.29
N GLY A 293 -26.59 8.60 29.60
CA GLY A 293 -26.33 7.31 30.24
C GLY A 293 -27.51 6.69 30.96
N GLU A 294 -28.67 7.30 30.88
CA GLU A 294 -29.85 6.92 31.70
C GLU A 294 -30.59 5.64 31.23
N ALA A 295 -30.14 5.02 30.13
CA ALA A 295 -30.57 3.67 29.77
C ALA A 295 -30.03 2.59 30.71
N HIS A 296 -28.95 2.90 31.43
CA HIS A 296 -28.22 1.94 32.26
C HIS A 296 -28.22 2.34 33.74
N ALA A 297 -27.79 1.41 34.58
CA ALA A 297 -27.54 1.73 35.99
C ALA A 297 -26.36 2.72 36.09
N LYS A 298 -26.38 3.58 37.09
CA LYS A 298 -25.34 4.57 37.33
C LYS A 298 -23.96 3.91 37.40
N GLY A 299 -23.00 4.44 36.65
CA GLY A 299 -21.64 3.93 36.58
C GLY A 299 -21.46 2.70 35.66
N SER A 300 -22.51 2.31 34.95
CA SER A 300 -22.48 1.15 34.02
C SER A 300 -22.96 1.49 32.61
N ALA A 301 -23.12 2.77 32.29
CA ALA A 301 -23.63 3.20 30.99
C ALA A 301 -22.61 3.03 29.86
N ASN A 302 -22.94 2.15 28.91
CA ASN A 302 -22.13 1.95 27.70
C ASN A 302 -22.59 2.88 26.58
N SER A 303 -22.58 4.18 26.86
CA SER A 303 -23.16 5.18 25.96
C SER A 303 -22.15 5.64 24.93
N ASN A 304 -22.33 5.20 23.69
CA ASN A 304 -21.40 5.45 22.60
C ASN A 304 -21.90 6.57 21.65
N GLY A 305 -20.97 7.24 20.97
CA GLY A 305 -21.32 8.20 19.95
C GLY A 305 -21.92 7.51 18.72
N ILE A 306 -21.13 6.69 18.08
CA ILE A 306 -21.56 5.85 16.95
C ILE A 306 -21.15 4.40 17.25
N GLU A 307 -22.10 3.50 17.15
CA GLU A 307 -21.89 2.09 17.38
C GLU A 307 -22.21 1.27 16.14
N VAL A 308 -21.27 0.45 15.69
CA VAL A 308 -21.49 -0.52 14.63
C VAL A 308 -21.50 -1.89 15.29
N ASP A 309 -22.69 -2.41 15.55
CA ASP A 309 -22.88 -3.57 16.39
C ASP A 309 -23.34 -4.81 15.61
N ASP A 310 -23.52 -5.87 16.32
CA ASP A 310 -23.87 -7.24 15.95
C ASP A 310 -24.30 -7.45 14.49
N GLY A 311 -23.54 -8.24 13.77
CA GLY A 311 -23.87 -8.66 12.42
C GLY A 311 -23.90 -7.57 11.35
N SER A 312 -23.66 -6.30 11.70
CA SER A 312 -23.58 -5.22 10.73
C SER A 312 -22.38 -5.38 9.82
N LYS A 313 -22.53 -5.06 8.54
CA LYS A 313 -21.44 -5.16 7.59
C LYS A 313 -21.53 -4.10 6.50
N ASN A 314 -20.40 -3.84 5.83
CA ASN A 314 -20.35 -2.84 4.76
C ASN A 314 -20.84 -1.47 5.28
N VAL A 315 -20.15 -0.93 6.30
CA VAL A 315 -20.51 0.31 6.97
C VAL A 315 -19.42 1.35 6.77
N TRP A 316 -19.81 2.56 6.34
CA TRP A 316 -18.91 3.69 6.16
C TRP A 316 -19.29 4.85 7.07
N LEU A 317 -18.35 5.27 7.90
CA LEU A 317 -18.46 6.40 8.82
C LEU A 317 -17.52 7.50 8.29
N THR A 318 -18.05 8.57 7.72
CA THR A 318 -17.22 9.57 7.04
C THR A 318 -17.42 10.98 7.64
N GLY A 319 -16.32 11.58 8.10
CA GLY A 319 -16.33 12.98 8.56
C GLY A 319 -17.23 13.25 9.77
N ASN A 320 -17.45 12.24 10.62
CA ASN A 320 -18.30 12.37 11.80
C ASN A 320 -17.52 12.97 12.98
N PHE A 321 -18.26 13.46 13.97
CA PHE A 321 -17.74 14.04 15.19
C PHE A 321 -18.40 13.44 16.41
N THR A 322 -17.62 13.05 17.42
CA THR A 322 -18.14 12.58 18.72
C THR A 322 -17.50 13.32 19.88
N SER A 323 -18.26 13.52 20.97
CA SER A 323 -17.70 14.18 22.14
C SER A 323 -18.42 13.80 23.45
N GLY A 324 -17.63 13.50 24.48
CA GLY A 324 -18.13 13.23 25.84
C GLY A 324 -18.79 11.86 26.01
N ASN A 325 -18.62 10.95 25.07
CA ASN A 325 -19.17 9.59 25.11
C ASN A 325 -18.25 8.64 25.90
N ILE A 326 -18.75 7.46 26.17
CA ILE A 326 -17.94 6.36 26.70
C ILE A 326 -17.04 5.82 25.58
N ARG A 327 -17.57 5.67 24.37
CA ARG A 327 -16.77 5.45 23.17
C ARG A 327 -17.21 6.42 22.09
N GLY A 328 -16.23 6.97 21.41
CA GLY A 328 -16.53 7.83 20.25
C GLY A 328 -17.10 7.00 19.12
N VAL A 329 -16.35 6.01 18.66
CA VAL A 329 -16.82 4.97 17.75
C VAL A 329 -16.52 3.61 18.34
N GLU A 330 -17.53 2.76 18.44
CA GLU A 330 -17.40 1.36 18.80
C GLU A 330 -17.75 0.45 17.62
N VAL A 331 -16.88 -0.51 17.31
CA VAL A 331 -17.13 -1.59 16.36
C VAL A 331 -17.08 -2.88 17.13
N LYS A 332 -18.23 -3.55 17.29
CA LYS A 332 -18.28 -4.66 18.25
C LYS A 332 -19.22 -5.81 17.85
N ALA A 333 -19.32 -6.77 18.74
CA ALA A 333 -20.40 -7.72 18.88
C ALA A 333 -20.51 -8.23 20.31
N HIS A 334 -21.67 -8.74 20.66
CA HIS A 334 -21.88 -9.55 21.86
C HIS A 334 -21.29 -10.96 21.70
N ALA A 335 -21.10 -11.63 22.82
CA ALA A 335 -20.59 -12.99 22.85
C ALA A 335 -21.46 -13.92 21.98
N GLU A 336 -20.80 -14.78 21.19
CA GLU A 336 -21.44 -15.77 20.32
C GLU A 336 -22.25 -15.21 19.13
N TRP A 337 -22.36 -13.88 19.00
CA TRP A 337 -23.04 -13.25 17.86
C TRP A 337 -22.02 -12.87 16.78
N PRO A 338 -22.44 -12.73 15.51
CA PRO A 338 -21.52 -12.34 14.48
C PRO A 338 -21.03 -10.90 14.70
N ALA A 339 -19.73 -10.69 14.70
CA ALA A 339 -19.16 -9.36 14.83
C ALA A 339 -19.43 -8.51 13.57
N SER A 340 -19.58 -7.21 13.80
CA SER A 340 -19.61 -6.25 12.71
C SER A 340 -18.28 -6.25 11.95
N ARG A 341 -18.32 -6.07 10.64
CA ARG A 341 -17.17 -6.22 9.76
C ARG A 341 -17.28 -5.41 8.47
N ASN A 342 -16.16 -5.28 7.78
CA ASN A 342 -16.05 -4.42 6.63
C ASN A 342 -16.55 -3.00 6.97
N VAL A 343 -15.94 -2.43 8.02
CA VAL A 343 -16.28 -1.12 8.57
C VAL A 343 -15.17 -0.14 8.24
N HIS A 344 -15.52 0.98 7.64
CA HIS A 344 -14.60 2.03 7.26
C HIS A 344 -14.89 3.30 8.05
N ILE A 345 -13.93 3.74 8.85
CA ILE A 345 -14.01 4.97 9.64
C ILE A 345 -13.06 5.97 9.00
N ILE A 346 -13.59 7.03 8.40
CA ILE A 346 -12.84 7.94 7.56
C ILE A 346 -12.99 9.38 8.08
N SER A 347 -11.89 10.03 8.39
CA SER A 347 -11.83 11.43 8.83
C SER A 347 -12.75 11.74 10.03
N HIS A 348 -12.95 10.77 10.90
CA HIS A 348 -13.71 10.96 12.14
C HIS A 348 -12.88 11.69 13.17
N VAL A 349 -13.50 12.58 13.94
CA VAL A 349 -12.89 13.31 15.06
C VAL A 349 -13.62 12.98 16.35
N SER A 350 -12.89 12.37 17.28
CA SER A 350 -13.37 12.08 18.65
C SER A 350 -12.71 13.05 19.65
N VAL A 351 -13.51 13.73 20.44
CA VAL A 351 -13.04 14.72 21.42
C VAL A 351 -13.56 14.40 22.81
N ARG A 352 -12.66 14.13 23.75
CA ARG A 352 -13.00 13.85 25.16
C ARG A 352 -13.94 12.66 25.37
N ASP A 353 -14.03 11.74 24.40
CA ASP A 353 -14.62 10.42 24.61
C ASP A 353 -13.65 9.58 25.45
N VAL A 354 -14.14 8.67 26.30
CA VAL A 354 -13.24 7.89 27.17
C VAL A 354 -12.37 6.97 26.32
N ARG A 355 -12.95 6.25 25.39
CA ARG A 355 -12.24 5.58 24.30
C ARG A 355 -12.66 6.20 22.98
N SER A 356 -11.71 6.80 22.29
CA SER A 356 -12.05 7.44 21.02
C SER A 356 -12.48 6.43 19.96
N TYR A 357 -11.75 5.31 19.86
CA TYR A 357 -12.07 4.19 18.96
C TYR A 357 -11.87 2.87 19.71
N ASP A 358 -12.89 2.03 19.75
CA ASP A 358 -12.86 0.74 20.43
C ASP A 358 -13.38 -0.37 19.49
N LEU A 359 -12.51 -1.30 19.11
CA LEU A 359 -12.85 -2.47 18.32
C LEU A 359 -12.80 -3.68 19.21
N ARG A 360 -13.93 -4.35 19.45
CA ARG A 360 -13.96 -5.53 20.33
C ARG A 360 -15.06 -6.53 19.97
N HIS A 361 -14.78 -7.79 20.16
CA HIS A 361 -15.78 -8.84 20.18
C HIS A 361 -15.89 -9.40 21.58
N ILE A 362 -16.98 -9.16 22.25
CA ILE A 362 -17.26 -9.64 23.63
C ILE A 362 -17.25 -11.18 23.60
N GLY A 363 -16.69 -11.82 24.65
CA GLY A 363 -16.51 -13.29 24.66
C GLY A 363 -15.29 -13.78 23.85
N HIS A 364 -14.58 -12.88 23.16
CA HIS A 364 -13.35 -13.19 22.43
C HIS A 364 -12.19 -12.26 22.76
N HIS A 365 -12.36 -11.37 23.73
CA HIS A 365 -11.46 -10.28 24.05
C HIS A 365 -10.74 -10.42 25.40
N LYS A 366 -10.72 -11.62 25.98
CA LYS A 366 -9.98 -11.95 27.20
C LYS A 366 -9.02 -13.12 26.95
N ALA A 367 -8.13 -13.37 27.91
CA ALA A 367 -7.10 -14.43 27.79
C ALA A 367 -7.71 -15.82 27.57
N GLU A 368 -8.72 -16.16 28.32
CA GLU A 368 -9.42 -17.44 28.27
C GLU A 368 -10.41 -17.61 27.13
N ASP A 369 -10.78 -16.52 26.48
CA ASP A 369 -11.77 -16.54 25.41
C ASP A 369 -11.26 -17.27 24.16
N PRO A 370 -12.12 -17.86 23.32
CA PRO A 370 -11.73 -18.42 22.03
C PRO A 370 -11.38 -17.32 21.02
N TRP A 371 -10.73 -17.68 19.92
CA TRP A 371 -10.56 -16.78 18.79
C TRP A 371 -11.90 -16.41 18.14
N SER A 372 -12.06 -15.15 17.75
CA SER A 372 -13.21 -14.74 16.96
C SER A 372 -13.04 -15.13 15.48
N ASP A 373 -14.06 -15.76 14.91
CA ASP A 373 -14.11 -16.08 13.48
C ASP A 373 -14.71 -14.96 12.63
N THR A 374 -15.46 -14.05 13.24
CA THR A 374 -16.25 -13.03 12.53
C THR A 374 -15.68 -11.62 12.64
N ALA A 375 -14.94 -11.28 13.71
CA ALA A 375 -14.38 -9.95 13.95
C ALA A 375 -13.21 -9.64 13.01
N ARG A 376 -13.47 -8.86 11.97
CA ARG A 376 -12.49 -8.62 10.92
C ARG A 376 -12.84 -7.47 9.97
N ASP A 377 -11.84 -7.04 9.19
CA ASP A 377 -11.98 -6.10 8.09
C ASP A 377 -12.48 -4.72 8.56
N VAL A 378 -11.64 -4.02 9.34
CA VAL A 378 -11.93 -2.65 9.79
C VAL A 378 -10.81 -1.72 9.32
N ALA A 379 -11.18 -0.59 8.73
CA ALA A 379 -10.23 0.44 8.33
C ALA A 379 -10.49 1.75 9.08
N LEU A 380 -9.44 2.34 9.64
CA LEU A 380 -9.42 3.70 10.19
C LEU A 380 -8.52 4.57 9.30
N ILE A 381 -9.09 5.59 8.67
CA ILE A 381 -8.38 6.45 7.71
C ILE A 381 -8.50 7.91 8.14
N ASP A 382 -7.36 8.56 8.38
CA ASP A 382 -7.26 9.97 8.79
C ASP A 382 -8.10 10.33 10.03
N CYS A 383 -8.27 9.36 10.95
CA CYS A 383 -9.02 9.52 12.18
C CYS A 383 -8.21 10.27 13.25
N THR A 384 -8.89 11.07 14.08
CA THR A 384 -8.25 11.86 15.13
C THR A 384 -8.92 11.63 16.48
N ALA A 385 -8.12 11.33 17.50
CA ALA A 385 -8.49 11.27 18.92
C ALA A 385 -7.93 12.49 19.65
N ILE A 386 -8.76 13.25 20.33
CA ILE A 386 -8.36 14.46 21.07
C ILE A 386 -8.77 14.30 22.53
N GLN A 387 -7.78 14.31 23.42
CA GLN A 387 -7.95 14.31 24.87
C GLN A 387 -8.96 13.26 25.38
N PRO A 388 -8.73 11.96 25.13
CA PRO A 388 -9.56 10.94 25.75
C PRO A 388 -9.47 11.09 27.27
N VAL A 389 -10.62 11.23 27.93
CA VAL A 389 -10.69 11.48 29.38
C VAL A 389 -11.79 10.65 30.02
N PHE A 390 -11.64 10.33 31.30
CA PHE A 390 -12.61 9.57 32.05
C PHE A 390 -13.98 10.27 32.14
N ASN A 391 -15.04 9.46 32.03
CA ASN A 391 -16.41 9.90 32.25
C ASN A 391 -17.06 8.97 33.26
N SER A 392 -17.68 9.52 34.31
CA SER A 392 -18.30 8.77 35.39
C SER A 392 -19.58 8.01 35.01
N LEU A 393 -20.05 8.14 33.77
CA LEU A 393 -21.16 7.31 33.27
C LEU A 393 -20.79 5.82 33.25
N TYR A 394 -19.49 5.49 33.06
CA TYR A 394 -18.98 4.12 33.11
C TYR A 394 -17.70 4.05 33.95
N GLU A 395 -17.78 3.43 35.14
CA GLU A 395 -16.67 3.40 36.10
C GLU A 395 -15.57 2.39 35.74
N GLY A 396 -15.90 1.35 34.99
CA GLY A 396 -14.97 0.25 34.63
C GLY A 396 -14.11 0.45 33.38
N ILE A 397 -14.13 1.64 32.78
CA ILE A 397 -13.41 1.91 31.52
C ILE A 397 -12.25 2.90 31.73
N THR A 398 -11.21 2.75 30.95
CA THR A 398 -10.00 3.61 31.00
C THR A 398 -9.84 4.40 29.72
N PRO A 399 -9.38 5.66 29.81
CA PRO A 399 -9.16 6.51 28.65
C PRO A 399 -8.09 5.96 27.70
N ARG A 400 -8.43 5.87 26.39
CA ARG A 400 -7.52 5.47 25.31
C ARG A 400 -7.90 6.16 24.00
N ALA A 401 -6.94 6.37 23.15
CA ALA A 401 -7.19 6.87 21.82
C ALA A 401 -7.69 5.78 20.87
N LEU A 402 -7.12 4.58 20.95
CA LEU A 402 -7.51 3.43 20.12
C LEU A 402 -7.27 2.12 20.86
N ASP A 403 -8.26 1.25 20.83
CA ASP A 403 -8.19 -0.10 21.36
C ASP A 403 -8.67 -1.11 20.31
N VAL A 404 -7.86 -2.13 20.03
CA VAL A 404 -8.21 -3.22 19.11
C VAL A 404 -8.11 -4.54 19.83
N SER A 405 -9.26 -5.18 20.03
CA SER A 405 -9.39 -6.45 20.76
C SER A 405 -10.13 -7.48 19.93
N ALA A 406 -9.55 -8.67 19.75
CA ALA A 406 -10.11 -9.81 19.01
C ALA A 406 -10.29 -9.59 17.48
N TYR A 407 -10.18 -8.38 16.96
CA TYR A 407 -10.30 -8.08 15.54
C TYR A 407 -9.05 -8.45 14.74
N GLN A 408 -9.25 -8.87 13.51
CA GLN A 408 -8.18 -9.18 12.57
C GLN A 408 -8.38 -8.44 11.23
N ARG A 409 -7.28 -8.26 10.49
CA ARG A 409 -7.27 -7.46 9.25
C ARG A 409 -7.82 -6.06 9.52
N VAL A 410 -7.07 -5.35 10.38
CA VAL A 410 -7.36 -3.95 10.75
C VAL A 410 -6.33 -3.07 10.09
N ASP A 411 -6.76 -2.13 9.28
CA ASP A 411 -5.92 -1.19 8.57
C ASP A 411 -6.08 0.22 9.14
N ILE A 412 -4.98 0.82 9.59
CA ILE A 412 -4.95 2.13 10.24
C ILE A 412 -4.02 3.05 9.44
N HIS A 413 -4.59 4.09 8.86
CA HIS A 413 -3.87 5.04 8.02
C HIS A 413 -4.05 6.48 8.51
N GLY A 414 -2.95 7.21 8.71
CA GLY A 414 -2.99 8.64 9.04
C GLY A 414 -3.61 8.97 10.41
N PHE A 415 -3.59 8.03 11.37
CA PHE A 415 -4.20 8.20 12.70
C PHE A 415 -3.47 9.25 13.54
N ARG A 416 -4.21 10.08 14.26
CA ARG A 416 -3.66 11.11 15.15
C ARG A 416 -4.26 11.02 16.54
N ALA A 417 -3.41 11.05 17.56
CA ALA A 417 -3.81 11.11 18.96
C ALA A 417 -3.15 12.32 19.66
N TYR A 418 -3.96 13.19 20.21
CA TYR A 418 -3.53 14.36 20.96
C TYR A 418 -4.04 14.27 22.39
N GLY A 419 -3.13 14.19 23.35
CA GLY A 419 -3.40 14.09 24.77
C GLY A 419 -3.38 15.43 25.50
N ASP A 420 -3.60 15.34 26.80
CA ASP A 420 -3.35 16.40 27.77
C ASP A 420 -2.18 15.95 28.66
N PRO A 421 -1.04 16.65 28.64
CA PRO A 421 0.16 16.24 29.38
C PRO A 421 -0.03 16.28 30.90
N ASP A 422 -1.02 17.00 31.38
CA ASP A 422 -1.31 17.10 32.82
C ASP A 422 -2.34 16.08 33.30
N TYR A 423 -3.07 15.43 32.38
CA TYR A 423 -4.08 14.45 32.71
C TYR A 423 -3.47 13.09 33.07
N ASP A 424 -3.95 12.48 34.16
CA ASP A 424 -3.54 11.15 34.63
C ASP A 424 -4.31 10.05 33.89
N TYR A 425 -3.62 9.36 32.98
CA TYR A 425 -4.15 8.21 32.21
C TYR A 425 -4.12 6.89 32.99
N LYS A 426 -3.77 6.93 34.31
CA LYS A 426 -3.82 5.80 35.25
C LYS A 426 -3.06 4.56 34.75
N ASP A 427 -1.82 4.76 34.34
CA ASP A 427 -0.93 3.70 33.86
C ASP A 427 -1.54 2.86 32.72
N ASN A 428 -2.34 3.47 31.82
CA ASN A 428 -2.89 2.79 30.66
C ASN A 428 -2.14 3.17 29.37
N PRO A 429 -2.04 2.23 28.40
CA PRO A 429 -1.58 2.55 27.08
C PRO A 429 -2.57 3.43 26.32
N ILE A 430 -2.10 4.29 25.45
CA ILE A 430 -2.95 5.19 24.65
C ILE A 430 -3.49 4.49 23.42
N VAL A 431 -2.64 3.75 22.72
CA VAL A 431 -3.03 2.84 21.63
C VAL A 431 -2.71 1.42 22.07
N SER A 432 -3.67 0.52 21.98
CA SER A 432 -3.49 -0.87 22.39
C SER A 432 -4.00 -1.85 21.33
N PHE A 433 -3.12 -2.77 20.93
CA PHE A 433 -3.46 -3.94 20.15
C PHE A 433 -3.38 -5.15 21.08
N GLN A 434 -4.51 -5.76 21.38
CA GLN A 434 -4.61 -6.71 22.49
C GLN A 434 -5.58 -7.87 22.21
N PHE A 435 -5.59 -8.83 23.09
CA PHE A 435 -6.56 -9.94 23.16
C PHE A 435 -6.78 -10.64 21.82
N LYS A 436 -5.71 -11.28 21.31
CA LYS A 436 -5.78 -12.12 20.09
C LYS A 436 -6.12 -11.37 18.80
N SER A 437 -6.04 -10.04 18.81
CA SER A 437 -6.07 -9.29 17.56
C SER A 437 -4.85 -9.64 16.70
N ARG A 438 -4.98 -9.55 15.38
CA ARG A 438 -3.89 -9.95 14.47
C ARG A 438 -4.07 -9.35 13.08
N LYS A 439 -3.00 -9.42 12.28
CA LYS A 439 -2.98 -8.86 10.93
C LYS A 439 -3.39 -7.39 10.94
N ILE A 440 -2.69 -6.62 11.78
CA ILE A 440 -2.92 -5.18 11.93
C ILE A 440 -1.85 -4.45 11.12
N THR A 441 -2.28 -3.54 10.28
CA THR A 441 -1.40 -2.65 9.52
C THR A 441 -1.59 -1.22 10.00
N VAL A 442 -0.51 -0.57 10.40
CA VAL A 442 -0.47 0.87 10.72
C VAL A 442 0.45 1.56 9.74
N ASN A 443 -0.07 2.55 9.04
CA ASN A 443 0.70 3.39 8.13
C ASN A 443 0.43 4.87 8.39
N GLY A 444 1.35 5.51 9.09
CA GLY A 444 1.21 6.89 9.52
C GLY A 444 0.36 7.01 10.79
N MET A 445 1.03 7.13 11.92
CA MET A 445 0.41 7.41 13.21
C MET A 445 1.19 8.50 13.93
N THR A 446 0.49 9.47 14.49
CA THR A 446 1.10 10.52 15.32
C THR A 446 0.47 10.49 16.71
N ILE A 447 1.30 10.45 17.76
CA ILE A 447 0.87 10.46 19.17
C ILE A 447 1.62 11.59 19.89
N THR A 448 0.90 12.44 20.60
CA THR A 448 1.47 13.62 21.28
C THR A 448 0.71 13.94 22.57
N GLY A 449 1.43 14.27 23.65
CA GLY A 449 0.85 14.90 24.82
C GLY A 449 0.27 13.96 25.87
N PHE A 450 0.66 12.70 25.93
CA PHE A 450 0.20 11.72 26.91
C PHE A 450 1.23 11.46 28.02
N ALA A 451 1.82 12.51 28.59
CA ALA A 451 2.98 12.42 29.48
C ALA A 451 2.79 11.54 30.74
N LYS A 452 1.55 11.32 31.17
CA LYS A 452 1.20 10.49 32.35
C LYS A 452 0.48 9.19 31.97
N ALA A 453 0.69 8.69 30.75
CA ALA A 453 0.25 7.36 30.35
C ALA A 453 1.34 6.32 30.64
N ASP A 454 1.01 5.03 30.59
CA ASP A 454 1.99 3.94 30.67
C ASP A 454 2.90 3.94 29.43
N CYS A 455 2.31 3.84 28.26
CA CYS A 455 3.02 3.91 27.00
C CYS A 455 2.13 4.48 25.87
N ASP A 456 2.78 4.93 24.79
CA ASP A 456 2.06 5.47 23.65
C ASP A 456 1.38 4.38 22.83
N LEU A 457 2.10 3.29 22.55
CA LEU A 457 1.59 2.16 21.80
C LEU A 457 1.97 0.84 22.45
N HIS A 458 1.00 -0.01 22.71
CA HIS A 458 1.18 -1.34 23.27
C HIS A 458 0.71 -2.44 22.32
N VAL A 459 1.58 -3.39 22.02
CA VAL A 459 1.22 -4.68 21.40
C VAL A 459 1.24 -5.73 22.50
N VAL A 460 0.09 -6.22 22.93
CA VAL A 460 -0.05 -7.08 24.09
C VAL A 460 0.52 -8.47 23.84
N GLY A 461 1.29 -8.95 24.79
CA GLY A 461 1.92 -10.29 24.79
C GLY A 461 1.20 -11.32 25.67
N GLY A 462 1.88 -12.43 25.93
CA GLY A 462 1.36 -13.53 26.74
C GLY A 462 0.42 -14.46 25.99
N ASP A 463 -0.46 -15.13 26.71
CA ASP A 463 -1.42 -16.11 26.13
C ASP A 463 -2.46 -15.45 25.23
N GLN A 464 -2.75 -14.19 25.49
CA GLN A 464 -3.68 -13.33 24.75
C GLN A 464 -2.98 -12.41 23.74
N ARG A 465 -1.77 -12.75 23.34
CA ARG A 465 -0.92 -11.90 22.51
C ARG A 465 -1.53 -11.55 21.16
N THR A 466 -1.11 -10.40 20.70
CA THR A 466 -1.39 -9.90 19.35
C THR A 466 -0.22 -10.24 18.44
N ASP A 467 -0.48 -10.85 17.31
CA ASP A 467 0.52 -11.27 16.33
C ASP A 467 0.28 -10.61 14.96
N ASP A 468 1.27 -10.70 14.06
CA ASP A 468 1.19 -10.19 12.68
C ASP A 468 0.85 -8.68 12.63
N VAL A 469 1.68 -7.85 13.27
CA VAL A 469 1.50 -6.40 13.30
C VAL A 469 2.60 -5.70 12.51
N MET A 470 2.19 -4.87 11.57
CA MET A 470 3.06 -4.01 10.78
C MET A 470 2.79 -2.55 11.13
N ILE A 471 3.79 -1.86 11.68
CA ILE A 471 3.72 -0.46 12.03
C ILE A 471 4.76 0.29 11.21
N SER A 472 4.31 1.25 10.42
CA SER A 472 5.18 2.11 9.62
C SER A 472 4.81 3.58 9.79
N ASN A 473 5.81 4.46 9.67
CA ASN A 473 5.62 5.91 9.76
C ASN A 473 4.99 6.36 11.10
N LEU A 474 5.45 5.78 12.22
CA LEU A 474 5.03 6.19 13.56
C LEU A 474 5.84 7.39 14.03
N VAL A 475 5.15 8.42 14.50
CA VAL A 475 5.75 9.62 15.09
C VAL A 475 5.19 9.83 16.50
N VAL A 476 6.06 9.89 17.48
CA VAL A 476 5.72 10.22 18.88
C VAL A 476 6.47 11.48 19.27
N HIS A 477 5.74 12.47 19.82
CA HIS A 477 6.30 13.72 20.28
C HIS A 477 5.87 14.06 21.70
N ASP A 478 6.84 14.23 22.63
CA ASP A 478 6.62 14.70 24.00
C ASP A 478 5.37 14.04 24.64
N SER A 479 5.39 12.70 24.72
CA SER A 479 4.25 11.90 25.11
C SER A 479 4.61 10.95 26.27
N ALA A 480 4.16 9.70 26.27
CA ALA A 480 4.33 8.78 27.38
C ALA A 480 5.80 8.48 27.71
N PRO A 481 6.10 8.07 28.95
CA PRO A 481 7.46 7.69 29.36
C PRO A 481 7.99 6.48 28.59
N VAL A 482 7.11 5.63 28.07
CA VAL A 482 7.46 4.54 27.16
C VAL A 482 6.80 4.78 25.80
N GLY A 483 7.61 4.80 24.72
CA GLY A 483 7.09 5.03 23.37
C GLY A 483 6.32 3.82 22.83
N VAL A 484 7.00 2.69 22.66
CA VAL A 484 6.39 1.44 22.16
C VAL A 484 6.71 0.28 23.10
N ALA A 485 5.66 -0.36 23.60
CA ALA A 485 5.76 -1.58 24.40
C ALA A 485 5.32 -2.79 23.58
N LEU A 486 6.24 -3.74 23.37
CA LEU A 486 5.97 -5.03 22.73
C LEU A 486 5.98 -6.12 23.79
N GLY A 487 4.87 -6.80 23.96
CA GLY A 487 4.68 -7.80 24.99
C GLY A 487 5.45 -9.11 24.76
N GLY A 488 5.53 -9.95 25.78
CA GLY A 488 6.21 -11.23 25.72
C GLY A 488 5.56 -12.21 24.74
N GLY A 489 6.37 -12.85 23.90
CA GLY A 489 5.91 -13.89 23.00
C GLY A 489 5.26 -13.39 21.69
N VAL A 490 5.06 -12.08 21.51
CA VAL A 490 4.50 -11.54 20.27
C VAL A 490 5.32 -12.01 19.06
N TYR A 491 4.62 -12.35 17.98
CA TYR A 491 5.20 -12.92 16.78
C TYR A 491 4.93 -12.05 15.55
N ASN A 492 5.91 -11.99 14.64
CA ASN A 492 5.82 -11.27 13.36
C ASN A 492 5.44 -9.80 13.51
N ILE A 493 6.15 -9.09 14.38
CA ILE A 493 5.99 -7.64 14.60
C ILE A 493 7.04 -6.90 13.80
N ASN A 494 6.61 -5.94 12.98
CA ASN A 494 7.48 -5.06 12.22
C ASN A 494 7.21 -3.60 12.60
N LEU A 495 8.22 -2.90 13.05
CA LEU A 495 8.21 -1.45 13.28
C LEU A 495 9.23 -0.80 12.36
N SER A 496 8.77 0.04 11.44
CA SER A 496 9.64 0.66 10.45
C SER A 496 9.38 2.16 10.31
N ASN A 497 10.45 2.89 9.99
CA ASN A 497 10.40 4.33 9.75
C ASN A 497 9.68 5.09 10.88
N ALA A 498 10.13 4.88 12.13
CA ALA A 498 9.53 5.47 13.31
C ALA A 498 10.45 6.49 13.97
N LEU A 499 9.88 7.61 14.40
CA LEU A 499 10.54 8.65 15.18
C LEU A 499 9.84 8.77 16.53
N LEU A 500 10.52 8.36 17.59
CA LEU A 500 10.08 8.50 18.97
C LEU A 500 10.91 9.59 19.66
N HIS A 501 10.26 10.65 20.07
CA HIS A 501 10.91 11.78 20.72
C HIS A 501 10.15 12.21 21.98
N THR A 502 10.87 12.40 23.08
CA THR A 502 10.30 12.93 24.33
C THR A 502 11.33 13.76 25.09
N LYS A 503 10.91 14.52 26.09
CA LYS A 503 11.80 15.37 26.92
C LYS A 503 12.28 14.71 28.20
N GLY A 504 12.01 13.46 28.46
CA GLY A 504 12.40 12.79 29.70
C GLY A 504 11.72 11.44 29.89
N GLY A 505 11.57 10.68 28.81
CA GLY A 505 11.02 9.32 28.88
C GLY A 505 12.00 8.30 29.47
N THR A 506 11.46 7.17 29.84
CA THR A 506 12.25 6.06 30.38
C THR A 506 12.78 5.16 29.27
N THR A 507 11.93 4.74 28.32
CA THR A 507 12.28 3.76 27.29
C THR A 507 11.60 4.07 25.96
N GLY A 508 12.36 4.20 24.88
CA GLY A 508 11.80 4.40 23.55
C GLY A 508 11.04 3.17 23.05
N ILE A 509 11.67 2.00 23.10
CA ILE A 509 11.05 0.73 22.73
C ILE A 509 11.38 -0.31 23.80
N THR A 510 10.39 -1.04 24.27
CA THR A 510 10.61 -2.19 25.15
C THR A 510 10.05 -3.47 24.54
N SER A 511 10.81 -4.57 24.62
CA SER A 511 10.38 -5.91 24.24
C SER A 511 11.11 -6.96 25.05
N PRO A 512 10.44 -7.83 25.79
CA PRO A 512 11.07 -8.90 26.52
C PRO A 512 11.65 -10.00 25.62
N ASN A 513 11.25 -10.05 24.36
CA ASN A 513 11.83 -10.94 23.34
C ASN A 513 12.51 -10.15 22.23
N THR A 514 13.38 -10.82 21.48
CA THR A 514 14.17 -10.22 20.41
C THR A 514 13.59 -10.53 19.01
N GLN A 515 12.30 -10.79 18.89
CA GLN A 515 11.68 -11.23 17.62
C GLN A 515 10.98 -10.14 16.83
N ALA A 516 10.90 -8.90 17.35
CA ALA A 516 10.40 -7.78 16.60
C ALA A 516 11.44 -7.28 15.58
N ASN A 517 11.00 -6.95 14.40
CA ASN A 517 11.83 -6.36 13.36
C ASN A 517 11.78 -4.83 13.49
N LEU A 518 12.92 -4.19 13.72
CA LEU A 518 13.06 -2.74 13.84
C LEU A 518 13.86 -2.22 12.63
N LEU A 519 13.29 -1.33 11.82
CA LEU A 519 13.92 -0.80 10.61
C LEU A 519 13.75 0.72 10.53
N PHE A 520 14.85 1.46 10.48
CA PHE A 520 14.86 2.94 10.47
C PHE A 520 14.09 3.56 11.64
N VAL A 521 14.22 2.96 12.83
CA VAL A 521 13.61 3.47 14.06
C VAL A 521 14.60 4.33 14.82
N ARG A 522 14.16 5.49 15.29
CA ARG A 522 14.95 6.41 16.11
C ARG A 522 14.19 6.77 17.37
N ALA A 523 14.88 6.76 18.50
CA ALA A 523 14.33 7.16 19.79
C ALA A 523 15.28 8.16 20.46
N TYR A 524 14.76 9.31 20.84
CA TYR A 524 15.52 10.41 21.46
C TYR A 524 14.82 10.91 22.73
N GLY A 525 15.62 11.34 23.72
CA GLY A 525 15.12 11.90 24.97
C GLY A 525 14.61 10.87 25.96
N TYR A 526 14.80 9.59 25.69
CA TYR A 526 14.59 8.49 26.62
C TYR A 526 15.87 8.10 27.34
N THR A 527 15.78 7.60 28.57
CA THR A 527 16.92 7.06 29.32
C THR A 527 17.55 5.91 28.55
N ASP A 528 16.75 4.95 28.10
CA ASP A 528 17.13 3.86 27.21
C ASP A 528 16.39 4.03 25.88
N ALA A 529 17.11 4.13 24.76
CA ALA A 529 16.46 4.21 23.45
C ALA A 529 15.70 2.90 23.12
N ALA A 530 16.20 1.76 23.60
CA ALA A 530 15.47 0.50 23.57
C ALA A 530 15.91 -0.44 24.69
N ILE A 531 15.00 -1.31 25.16
CA ILE A 531 15.27 -2.46 26.03
C ILE A 531 14.74 -3.70 25.31
N LEU A 532 15.65 -4.56 24.81
CA LEU A 532 15.29 -5.73 24.00
C LEU A 532 15.89 -7.00 24.60
N GLY A 533 15.03 -7.95 25.00
CA GLY A 533 15.47 -9.18 25.66
C GLY A 533 16.20 -8.92 26.98
N GLY A 534 15.89 -7.82 27.66
CA GLY A 534 16.55 -7.38 28.90
C GLY A 534 17.82 -6.56 28.68
N GLU A 535 18.35 -6.45 27.47
CA GLU A 535 19.51 -5.61 27.15
C GLU A 535 19.10 -4.16 26.86
N LYS A 536 19.87 -3.21 27.40
CA LYS A 536 19.65 -1.77 27.25
C LYS A 536 20.49 -1.19 26.13
N TYR A 537 19.90 -0.35 25.32
CA TYR A 537 20.53 0.29 24.19
C TYR A 537 20.36 1.81 24.25
N SER A 538 21.45 2.55 24.09
CA SER A 538 21.43 4.02 23.98
C SER A 538 21.00 4.49 22.57
N VAL A 539 21.00 3.62 21.58
CA VAL A 539 20.51 3.85 20.22
C VAL A 539 19.71 2.61 19.80
N VAL A 540 18.55 2.79 19.18
CA VAL A 540 17.73 1.67 18.74
C VAL A 540 18.51 0.78 17.77
N PRO A 541 18.68 -0.51 18.07
CA PRO A 541 19.32 -1.43 17.14
C PRO A 541 18.38 -1.72 15.98
N ASN A 542 18.63 -1.09 14.85
CA ASN A 542 17.84 -1.27 13.62
C ASN A 542 18.22 -2.57 12.88
N ASN A 543 18.12 -3.70 13.55
CA ASN A 543 18.65 -4.95 13.03
C ASN A 543 18.13 -6.14 13.74
N VAL A 544 17.00 -6.61 13.46
CA VAL A 544 16.47 -7.59 14.36
C VAL A 544 16.22 -8.96 13.75
N LYS A 545 16.20 -9.97 14.55
CA LYS A 545 16.08 -11.36 14.18
C LYS A 545 14.83 -11.68 13.38
N GLY A 546 14.98 -12.03 12.10
CA GLY A 546 13.96 -12.62 11.25
C GLY A 546 13.22 -11.64 10.35
N GLY A 547 13.76 -11.29 9.23
CA GLY A 547 13.16 -10.45 8.21
C GLY A 547 14.14 -9.45 7.62
N PHE A 548 14.12 -8.22 7.99
CA PHE A 548 15.18 -7.28 7.62
C PHE A 548 16.26 -7.30 8.69
N ARG A 549 17.18 -8.24 8.59
CA ARG A 549 18.35 -8.23 9.43
C ARG A 549 19.50 -7.62 8.73
N ALA A 550 20.07 -6.77 9.44
CA ALA A 550 21.47 -6.55 9.23
C ALA A 550 22.27 -7.55 9.98
N ALA A 551 22.12 -8.45 10.67
CA ALA A 551 23.09 -9.49 11.08
C ALA A 551 22.58 -10.50 12.11
N SER A 552 23.15 -11.65 12.07
CA SER A 552 23.11 -12.64 13.16
C SER A 552 23.90 -12.16 14.37
N SER A 553 23.71 -12.80 15.50
CA SER A 553 24.32 -12.52 16.81
C SER A 553 25.84 -12.32 16.87
N SER A 554 26.55 -12.42 15.76
CA SER A 554 28.02 -12.27 15.69
C SER A 554 28.52 -11.36 14.56
N GLY A 555 27.61 -10.69 13.82
CA GLY A 555 28.01 -9.86 12.69
C GLY A 555 27.62 -8.40 12.89
N HIS A 556 28.52 -7.62 13.44
CA HIS A 556 28.36 -6.16 13.42
C HIS A 556 29.12 -5.59 12.23
N PRO A 557 28.55 -4.63 11.47
CA PRO A 557 29.37 -3.82 10.59
C PRO A 557 30.38 -3.08 11.47
N LEU A 558 31.66 -3.26 11.17
CA LEU A 558 32.74 -2.58 11.89
C LEU A 558 32.85 -1.10 11.50
N ASP A 559 32.00 -0.62 10.62
CA ASP A 559 32.00 0.75 10.13
C ASP A 559 30.58 1.30 9.94
N LYS A 560 30.36 2.58 10.26
CA LYS A 560 29.05 3.28 10.16
C LYS A 560 28.45 3.35 8.76
N THR A 561 29.26 3.12 7.74
CA THR A 561 28.87 3.23 6.33
C THR A 561 28.68 1.87 5.67
N SER A 562 28.69 0.79 6.44
CA SER A 562 28.60 -0.58 5.96
C SER A 562 27.31 -1.25 6.40
N ALA A 563 26.81 -2.20 5.63
CA ALA A 563 25.57 -2.92 5.88
C ALA A 563 25.75 -4.44 5.86
N ILE A 564 25.06 -5.13 6.76
CA ILE A 564 24.87 -6.58 6.75
C ILE A 564 23.37 -6.83 6.79
N ILE A 565 22.80 -7.45 5.76
CA ILE A 565 21.35 -7.55 5.56
C ILE A 565 20.96 -9.01 5.31
N ALA A 566 19.96 -9.51 6.04
CA ALA A 566 19.39 -10.85 5.85
C ALA A 566 20.47 -11.97 5.83
N THR A 567 21.38 -11.97 6.80
CA THR A 567 22.48 -12.94 6.88
C THR A 567 22.34 -13.92 8.04
N THR A 568 22.99 -15.07 7.94
CA THR A 568 23.10 -16.07 9.02
C THR A 568 24.56 -16.48 9.23
N GLY A 569 24.91 -16.96 10.44
CA GLY A 569 26.29 -17.34 10.77
C GLY A 569 27.20 -16.14 11.03
N GLY A 570 28.48 -16.31 10.95
CA GLY A 570 29.49 -15.31 11.30
C GLY A 570 29.81 -14.27 10.21
N CYS A 571 28.81 -13.77 9.46
CA CYS A 571 29.03 -12.78 8.41
C CYS A 571 29.59 -11.46 8.96
N LYS A 572 30.57 -10.84 8.27
CA LYS A 572 31.27 -9.65 8.74
C LYS A 572 31.55 -8.67 7.61
N THR A 573 31.52 -7.39 7.92
CA THR A 573 32.14 -6.34 7.08
C THR A 573 33.30 -5.72 7.82
N LYS A 574 34.41 -5.50 7.10
CA LYS A 574 35.58 -4.76 7.61
C LYS A 574 35.89 -3.64 6.60
N GLY A 575 36.02 -2.42 7.06
CA GLY A 575 36.22 -1.24 6.23
C GLY A 575 34.89 -0.56 5.81
N PRO A 576 34.98 0.67 5.28
CA PRO A 576 33.81 1.51 5.00
C PRO A 576 33.10 1.15 3.69
N ARG A 577 31.83 1.44 3.64
CA ARG A 577 30.97 1.31 2.45
C ARG A 577 30.89 -0.11 1.90
N ASN A 578 30.78 -1.08 2.77
CA ASN A 578 30.69 -2.50 2.44
C ASN A 578 29.30 -3.07 2.65
N ALA A 579 28.96 -4.15 1.95
CA ALA A 579 27.73 -4.86 2.14
C ALA A 579 27.91 -6.38 2.14
N VAL A 580 27.25 -7.07 3.09
CA VAL A 580 27.01 -8.52 3.04
C VAL A 580 25.50 -8.72 3.09
N ILE A 581 24.91 -9.27 2.03
CA ILE A 581 23.46 -9.32 1.84
C ILE A 581 23.03 -10.75 1.50
N ALA A 582 21.96 -11.22 2.14
CA ALA A 582 21.36 -12.54 1.89
C ALA A 582 22.41 -13.68 1.90
N SER A 583 23.41 -13.58 2.76
CA SER A 583 24.56 -14.48 2.77
C SER A 583 24.65 -15.28 4.07
N SER A 584 25.39 -16.39 4.04
CA SER A 584 25.50 -17.29 5.19
C SER A 584 26.95 -17.75 5.47
N GLY A 585 27.12 -18.54 6.50
CA GLY A 585 28.41 -19.02 6.93
C GLY A 585 29.32 -17.89 7.40
N SER A 586 30.59 -17.93 7.05
CA SER A 586 31.57 -16.89 7.41
C SER A 586 31.78 -15.86 6.30
N SER A 587 30.75 -15.56 5.47
CA SER A 587 30.88 -14.59 4.39
C SER A 587 31.31 -13.22 4.87
N SER A 588 32.30 -12.61 4.23
CA SER A 588 32.87 -11.34 4.72
C SER A 588 33.49 -10.46 3.65
N THR A 589 33.63 -9.18 3.99
CA THR A 589 34.43 -8.20 3.24
C THR A 589 35.64 -7.72 4.09
N GLU A 590 36.74 -7.34 3.45
CA GLU A 590 37.98 -6.95 4.18
C GLU A 590 38.39 -5.49 4.01
N ALA A 591 38.07 -4.83 2.89
CA ALA A 591 38.45 -3.45 2.62
C ALA A 591 37.25 -2.60 2.19
N SER A 592 37.46 -1.39 1.68
CA SER A 592 36.34 -0.48 1.34
C SER A 592 35.67 -0.79 0.01
N ARG A 593 34.38 -0.45 -0.10
CA ARG A 593 33.56 -0.60 -1.31
C ARG A 593 33.49 -2.05 -1.82
N GLN A 594 33.20 -2.97 -0.95
CA GLN A 594 33.14 -4.39 -1.28
C GLN A 594 31.77 -4.97 -0.93
N ALA A 595 31.32 -5.97 -1.68
CA ALA A 595 30.08 -6.66 -1.40
C ALA A 595 30.16 -8.17 -1.54
N VAL A 596 29.41 -8.90 -0.67
CA VAL A 596 29.12 -10.33 -0.80
C VAL A 596 27.62 -10.49 -0.77
N ILE A 597 27.04 -11.02 -1.83
CA ILE A 597 25.58 -11.09 -2.01
C ILE A 597 25.17 -12.51 -2.37
N ALA A 598 24.09 -12.99 -1.72
CA ALA A 598 23.50 -14.31 -1.93
C ALA A 598 24.55 -15.46 -1.92
N SER A 599 25.47 -15.41 -0.98
CA SER A 599 26.64 -16.29 -0.98
C SER A 599 26.84 -17.01 0.36
N ASN A 600 27.51 -18.15 0.31
CA ASN A 600 27.87 -18.92 1.49
C ASN A 600 29.40 -19.09 1.58
N ASN A 601 29.96 -18.86 2.77
CA ASN A 601 31.41 -18.97 3.05
C ASN A 601 32.27 -18.29 1.98
N SER A 602 31.87 -17.11 1.50
CA SER A 602 32.54 -16.40 0.40
C SER A 602 33.07 -15.06 0.89
N HIS A 603 34.22 -14.64 0.34
CA HIS A 603 34.93 -13.46 0.83
C HIS A 603 35.39 -12.56 -0.29
N THR A 604 35.41 -11.26 -0.03
CA THR A 604 36.31 -10.35 -0.73
C THR A 604 37.57 -10.16 0.13
N LYS A 605 38.75 -10.21 -0.43
CA LYS A 605 40.02 -10.25 0.33
C LYS A 605 41.08 -9.29 -0.21
N GLY A 606 41.87 -8.71 0.69
CA GLY A 606 42.94 -7.79 0.41
C GLY A 606 42.53 -6.32 0.36
N ASP A 607 43.50 -5.43 0.27
CA ASP A 607 43.34 -3.98 0.44
C ASP A 607 42.74 -3.25 -0.73
N GLY A 608 42.52 -3.93 -1.85
CA GLY A 608 41.89 -3.34 -3.04
C GLY A 608 40.42 -3.05 -2.87
N SER A 609 39.90 -2.12 -3.64
CA SER A 609 38.52 -1.66 -3.55
C SER A 609 37.60 -2.17 -4.69
N SER A 610 36.30 -1.97 -4.54
CA SER A 610 35.31 -2.26 -5.59
C SER A 610 35.32 -3.73 -6.04
N ARG A 611 35.11 -4.63 -5.08
CA ARG A 611 35.03 -6.07 -5.30
C ARG A 611 33.65 -6.59 -4.95
N MET A 612 33.17 -7.57 -5.70
CA MET A 612 31.94 -8.25 -5.37
C MET A 612 32.07 -9.77 -5.53
N VAL A 613 31.42 -10.52 -4.63
CA VAL A 613 31.11 -11.93 -4.82
C VAL A 613 29.59 -12.08 -4.89
N LEU A 614 29.09 -12.77 -5.91
CA LEU A 614 27.65 -12.87 -6.18
C LEU A 614 27.25 -14.34 -6.39
N ALA A 615 26.14 -14.76 -5.74
CA ALA A 615 25.51 -16.06 -5.90
C ALA A 615 26.50 -17.25 -5.81
N SER A 616 27.32 -17.31 -4.77
CA SER A 616 28.49 -18.18 -4.72
C SER A 616 28.59 -19.01 -3.45
N GLN A 617 29.36 -20.09 -3.52
CA GLN A 617 29.77 -20.87 -2.35
C GLN A 617 31.28 -21.03 -2.36
N GLY A 618 31.92 -20.65 -1.24
CA GLY A 618 33.34 -20.86 -1.03
C GLY A 618 34.25 -20.08 -2.00
N VAL A 619 33.81 -18.91 -2.52
CA VAL A 619 34.58 -18.10 -3.47
C VAL A 619 35.32 -16.98 -2.75
N GLU A 620 36.59 -16.77 -3.12
CA GLU A 620 37.37 -15.62 -2.71
C GLU A 620 37.60 -14.67 -3.93
N ASN A 621 37.22 -13.38 -3.77
CA ASN A 621 37.54 -12.36 -4.74
C ASN A 621 38.65 -11.43 -4.21
N ASN A 622 39.82 -11.54 -4.80
CA ASN A 622 41.00 -10.70 -4.51
C ASN A 622 41.35 -9.72 -5.64
N ASN A 623 40.59 -9.69 -6.75
CA ASN A 623 40.77 -8.73 -7.82
C ASN A 623 39.97 -7.46 -7.56
N SER A 624 40.65 -6.31 -7.67
CA SER A 624 39.94 -5.01 -7.62
C SER A 624 39.09 -4.79 -8.87
N TYR A 625 38.03 -4.03 -8.75
CA TYR A 625 37.10 -3.70 -9.84
C TYR A 625 36.50 -4.92 -10.55
N SER A 626 36.22 -5.98 -9.78
CA SER A 626 35.67 -7.20 -10.37
C SER A 626 34.47 -7.77 -9.59
N ILE A 627 33.65 -8.50 -10.33
CA ILE A 627 32.56 -9.33 -9.79
C ILE A 627 32.91 -10.79 -10.06
N ARG A 628 32.95 -11.64 -9.03
CA ARG A 628 33.19 -13.08 -9.15
C ARG A 628 32.01 -13.91 -8.70
N GLY A 629 31.81 -15.00 -9.40
CA GLY A 629 30.90 -16.06 -8.97
C GLY A 629 31.50 -17.45 -9.16
N GLY A 630 31.00 -18.40 -8.39
CA GLY A 630 31.52 -19.78 -8.46
C GLY A 630 31.04 -20.69 -7.35
N TYR A 631 31.58 -21.86 -7.35
CA TYR A 631 31.21 -22.93 -6.42
C TYR A 631 32.43 -23.78 -5.99
N GLY A 632 32.52 -23.98 -4.72
CA GLY A 632 33.48 -24.92 -4.11
C GLY A 632 33.04 -25.32 -2.70
N THR A 633 33.42 -26.53 -2.26
CA THR A 633 33.16 -27.00 -0.91
C THR A 633 34.37 -26.73 -0.01
N GLY A 634 34.14 -26.25 1.22
CA GLY A 634 35.20 -25.96 2.18
C GLY A 634 35.54 -24.46 2.31
N LYS A 635 36.82 -24.14 2.50
CA LYS A 635 37.28 -22.76 2.67
C LYS A 635 37.13 -21.96 1.37
N ALA A 636 36.85 -20.66 1.51
CA ALA A 636 36.87 -19.77 0.36
C ALA A 636 38.25 -19.76 -0.32
N SER A 637 38.21 -19.80 -1.67
CA SER A 637 39.44 -19.84 -2.50
C SER A 637 39.13 -19.18 -3.85
N THR A 638 40.18 -18.56 -4.43
CA THR A 638 40.11 -18.06 -5.80
C THR A 638 39.95 -19.17 -6.83
N SER A 639 40.41 -20.38 -6.54
CA SER A 639 40.27 -21.56 -7.43
C SER A 639 38.81 -22.04 -7.58
N ASN A 640 37.92 -21.61 -6.71
CA ASN A 640 36.48 -21.90 -6.80
C ASN A 640 35.71 -20.97 -7.75
N THR A 641 36.41 -19.96 -8.32
CA THR A 641 35.79 -19.04 -9.30
C THR A 641 35.41 -19.80 -10.56
N LYS A 642 34.20 -19.57 -11.04
CA LYS A 642 33.67 -20.11 -12.30
C LYS A 642 33.45 -19.04 -13.36
N TRP A 643 33.22 -17.81 -12.91
CA TRP A 643 33.13 -16.66 -13.80
C TRP A 643 33.58 -15.38 -13.09
N GLU A 644 34.06 -14.43 -13.89
CA GLU A 644 34.48 -13.11 -13.46
C GLU A 644 34.11 -12.05 -14.51
N ILE A 645 33.60 -10.91 -14.04
CA ILE A 645 33.47 -9.69 -14.84
C ILE A 645 34.54 -8.73 -14.30
N ASP A 646 35.53 -8.42 -15.14
CA ASP A 646 36.58 -7.47 -14.82
C ASP A 646 36.21 -6.08 -15.37
N SER A 647 35.76 -5.22 -14.47
CA SER A 647 35.30 -3.88 -14.81
C SER A 647 36.46 -2.93 -15.21
N GLN A 648 37.70 -3.28 -14.90
CA GLN A 648 38.86 -2.48 -15.24
C GLN A 648 39.22 -2.62 -16.76
N ASN A 649 39.11 -3.85 -17.24
CA ASN A 649 39.52 -4.17 -18.63
C ASN A 649 38.30 -4.51 -19.51
N GLY A 650 37.11 -4.61 -18.96
CA GLY A 650 35.90 -5.00 -19.67
C GLY A 650 35.80 -6.49 -20.02
N ASN A 651 36.64 -7.34 -19.44
CA ASN A 651 36.68 -8.76 -19.75
C ASN A 651 35.55 -9.51 -19.00
N ILE A 652 34.96 -10.47 -19.70
CA ILE A 652 34.03 -11.44 -19.13
C ILE A 652 34.68 -12.82 -19.28
N LEU A 653 35.04 -13.43 -18.14
CA LEU A 653 35.74 -14.71 -18.08
C LEU A 653 34.80 -15.80 -17.50
N GLY A 654 34.82 -16.97 -18.09
CA GLY A 654 34.02 -18.10 -17.62
C GLY A 654 34.67 -19.44 -17.96
N VAL A 655 34.54 -20.44 -17.07
CA VAL A 655 35.02 -21.81 -17.31
C VAL A 655 34.00 -22.67 -18.05
N GLY A 656 32.79 -22.17 -18.22
CA GLY A 656 31.71 -22.80 -18.94
C GLY A 656 31.54 -22.25 -20.36
N ARG A 657 30.50 -22.72 -21.03
CA ARG A 657 30.09 -22.21 -22.36
C ARG A 657 29.12 -21.05 -22.22
N VAL A 658 29.03 -20.21 -23.22
CA VAL A 658 28.01 -19.19 -23.35
C VAL A 658 26.90 -19.78 -24.24
N GLU A 659 25.69 -19.85 -23.67
CA GLU A 659 24.49 -20.28 -24.37
C GLU A 659 23.47 -19.14 -24.37
N SER A 660 22.76 -18.97 -25.47
CA SER A 660 21.66 -18.02 -25.55
C SER A 660 20.37 -18.73 -25.92
N ALA A 661 19.28 -18.40 -25.23
CA ALA A 661 17.92 -18.82 -25.58
C ALA A 661 17.35 -17.98 -26.76
N SER A 662 18.03 -16.95 -27.22
CA SER A 662 17.62 -16.14 -28.36
C SER A 662 17.82 -16.87 -29.70
N ASN A 663 17.13 -16.41 -30.73
CA ASN A 663 17.16 -17.00 -32.06
C ASN A 663 18.38 -16.53 -32.91
N PHE A 664 19.39 -15.94 -32.30
CA PHE A 664 20.57 -15.55 -33.03
C PHE A 664 21.32 -16.79 -33.56
N LYS A 665 21.89 -16.68 -34.73
CA LYS A 665 22.53 -17.79 -35.43
C LYS A 665 23.83 -17.44 -36.08
N ASP A 666 24.26 -16.18 -36.05
CA ASP A 666 25.47 -15.70 -36.66
C ASP A 666 26.33 -14.84 -35.72
N TYR A 667 27.62 -14.88 -36.02
CA TYR A 667 28.68 -14.10 -35.41
C TYR A 667 29.07 -13.00 -36.40
N ALA A 668 29.12 -11.75 -35.98
CA ALA A 668 29.22 -10.60 -36.86
C ALA A 668 30.23 -9.56 -36.35
N GLU A 669 30.60 -8.64 -37.24
CA GLU A 669 31.44 -7.50 -36.95
C GLU A 669 30.96 -6.26 -37.70
N TYR A 670 31.25 -5.07 -37.15
CA TYR A 670 30.95 -3.80 -37.79
C TYR A 670 32.01 -3.46 -38.86
N PHE A 671 31.50 -3.19 -40.07
CA PHE A 671 32.31 -2.67 -41.18
C PHE A 671 31.68 -1.39 -41.74
N GLU A 672 32.54 -0.46 -42.17
CA GLU A 672 32.12 0.77 -42.83
C GLU A 672 31.92 0.53 -44.34
N SER A 673 30.88 1.10 -44.94
CA SER A 673 30.66 1.04 -46.39
C SER A 673 31.63 1.96 -47.13
N ALA A 674 32.18 1.50 -48.28
CA ALA A 674 33.15 2.23 -49.06
C ALA A 674 32.59 3.54 -49.64
N ASP A 675 31.32 3.61 -49.96
CA ASP A 675 30.65 4.79 -50.50
C ASP A 675 29.93 5.66 -49.44
N GLY A 676 30.06 5.32 -48.14
CA GLY A 676 29.43 6.03 -47.04
C GLY A 676 27.89 5.89 -46.95
N LYS A 677 27.29 4.95 -47.68
CA LYS A 677 25.85 4.79 -47.78
C LYS A 677 25.39 3.51 -47.11
N LYS A 678 24.15 3.53 -46.71
CA LYS A 678 23.46 2.39 -46.12
C LYS A 678 23.31 1.23 -47.10
N ILE A 679 23.74 0.05 -46.67
CA ILE A 679 23.50 -1.23 -47.34
C ILE A 679 22.41 -1.97 -46.58
N GLU A 680 21.28 -2.29 -47.23
CA GLU A 680 20.18 -2.95 -46.53
C GLU A 680 20.52 -4.41 -46.18
N SER A 681 19.82 -4.91 -45.18
CA SER A 681 19.99 -6.28 -44.65
C SER A 681 19.80 -7.36 -45.73
N GLY A 682 20.59 -8.41 -45.60
CA GLY A 682 20.52 -9.56 -46.48
C GLY A 682 21.36 -9.44 -47.77
N TYR A 683 22.02 -8.31 -48.02
CA TYR A 683 22.99 -8.23 -49.14
C TYR A 683 24.30 -8.91 -48.77
N LEU A 684 24.89 -9.62 -49.75
CA LEU A 684 26.26 -10.14 -49.74
C LEU A 684 27.23 -9.02 -49.95
N VAL A 685 28.26 -8.97 -49.12
CA VAL A 685 29.32 -7.94 -49.19
C VAL A 685 30.69 -8.54 -49.34
N THR A 686 31.58 -7.75 -49.89
CA THR A 686 33.02 -8.02 -50.05
C THR A 686 33.85 -6.88 -49.50
N LEU A 687 35.13 -7.12 -49.22
CA LEU A 687 36.07 -6.08 -48.85
C LEU A 687 36.52 -5.23 -50.04
N GLU A 688 36.64 -3.92 -49.81
CA GLU A 688 37.29 -2.97 -50.66
C GLU A 688 38.26 -2.15 -49.80
N GLY A 689 39.47 -2.59 -49.72
CA GLY A 689 40.44 -2.13 -48.69
C GLY A 689 40.01 -2.63 -47.30
N ASP A 690 39.82 -1.71 -46.38
CA ASP A 690 39.32 -1.95 -45.02
C ASP A 690 37.79 -1.75 -44.86
N LYS A 691 37.11 -1.38 -45.97
CA LYS A 691 35.66 -1.11 -46.02
C LYS A 691 34.91 -2.19 -46.81
N ILE A 692 33.60 -2.11 -46.80
CA ILE A 692 32.74 -3.06 -47.53
C ILE A 692 31.94 -2.40 -48.63
N ARG A 693 31.64 -3.19 -49.66
CA ARG A 693 30.67 -2.87 -50.69
C ARG A 693 29.83 -4.09 -51.02
N LYS A 694 28.68 -3.90 -51.73
CA LYS A 694 27.91 -5.02 -52.27
C LYS A 694 28.79 -5.84 -53.19
N ALA A 695 28.85 -7.13 -52.95
CA ALA A 695 29.65 -8.07 -53.73
C ALA A 695 29.10 -8.23 -55.17
N LEU A 696 29.97 -8.19 -56.17
CA LEU A 696 29.68 -8.42 -57.59
C LEU A 696 29.97 -9.87 -58.00
N LYS A 697 29.65 -10.25 -59.21
CA LYS A 697 29.98 -11.58 -59.72
C LYS A 697 31.52 -11.76 -59.79
N GLY A 698 31.99 -12.80 -59.09
CA GLY A 698 33.43 -13.12 -59.02
C GLY A 698 34.16 -12.58 -57.80
N ASP A 699 33.51 -11.72 -57.00
CA ASP A 699 34.08 -11.27 -55.72
C ASP A 699 34.04 -12.40 -54.67
N GLU A 700 35.04 -12.40 -53.80
CA GLU A 700 35.02 -13.19 -52.59
C GLU A 700 34.03 -12.60 -51.64
N ILE A 701 33.13 -13.46 -51.09
CA ILE A 701 32.12 -13.02 -50.14
C ILE A 701 32.74 -12.94 -48.74
N LEU A 702 32.85 -11.72 -48.20
CA LEU A 702 33.20 -11.50 -46.78
C LEU A 702 32.08 -11.99 -45.87
N GLY A 703 30.85 -11.56 -46.14
CA GLY A 703 29.71 -11.81 -45.25
C GLY A 703 28.40 -11.32 -45.82
N VAL A 704 27.41 -11.22 -44.92
CA VAL A 704 26.04 -10.77 -45.22
C VAL A 704 25.63 -9.71 -44.24
N ILE A 705 25.02 -8.61 -44.67
CA ILE A 705 24.45 -7.61 -43.74
C ILE A 705 23.37 -8.29 -42.92
N SER A 706 23.60 -8.39 -41.61
CA SER A 706 22.78 -9.16 -40.68
C SER A 706 21.97 -8.27 -39.72
N GLU A 707 20.71 -8.66 -39.48
CA GLU A 707 19.87 -8.13 -38.38
C GLU A 707 19.72 -9.15 -37.23
N THR A 708 20.35 -10.32 -37.37
CA THR A 708 20.14 -11.47 -36.44
C THR A 708 21.40 -11.91 -35.74
N ALA A 709 22.45 -11.13 -35.81
CA ALA A 709 23.71 -11.43 -35.16
C ALA A 709 23.55 -11.46 -33.62
N GLY A 710 24.06 -12.51 -33.01
CA GLY A 710 24.00 -12.64 -31.53
C GLY A 710 25.29 -12.23 -30.84
N VAL A 711 26.38 -12.19 -31.54
CA VAL A 711 27.66 -11.61 -31.10
C VAL A 711 28.13 -10.66 -32.18
N VAL A 712 28.38 -9.43 -31.78
CA VAL A 712 28.82 -8.38 -32.69
C VAL A 712 30.12 -7.77 -32.18
N LEU A 713 31.13 -7.82 -32.97
CA LEU A 713 32.41 -7.22 -32.68
C LEU A 713 32.50 -5.79 -33.21
N GLY A 714 33.40 -5.00 -32.65
CA GLY A 714 33.75 -3.69 -33.19
C GLY A 714 32.66 -2.65 -33.08
N SER A 715 31.71 -2.76 -32.12
CA SER A 715 30.58 -1.80 -31.94
C SER A 715 31.06 -0.41 -31.56
N ALA A 716 32.19 -0.31 -30.85
CA ALA A 716 32.71 0.95 -30.31
C ALA A 716 31.65 1.77 -29.56
N GLU A 717 30.83 1.09 -28.73
CA GLU A 717 29.57 1.62 -28.18
C GLU A 717 29.78 2.80 -27.23
N PHE A 718 30.91 2.85 -26.51
CA PHE A 718 31.09 3.81 -25.42
C PHE A 718 31.95 5.02 -25.76
N TYR A 719 32.84 4.92 -26.73
CA TYR A 719 33.75 5.98 -27.13
C TYR A 719 34.43 5.68 -28.47
N TRP A 720 35.09 6.69 -29.07
CA TRP A 720 35.90 6.51 -30.27
C TRP A 720 37.05 5.53 -30.05
N ASN A 721 37.30 4.64 -31.00
CA ASN A 721 38.34 3.62 -30.93
C ASN A 721 39.76 4.19 -30.74
N ASP A 722 40.00 5.41 -31.14
CA ASP A 722 41.28 6.13 -31.09
C ASP A 722 41.53 6.88 -29.79
N ARG A 723 40.63 6.74 -28.79
CA ARG A 723 40.81 7.38 -27.50
C ARG A 723 42.11 7.03 -26.77
N TYR A 724 42.61 5.81 -26.97
CA TYR A 724 43.83 5.33 -26.39
C TYR A 724 44.82 4.84 -27.44
N LEU A 725 46.12 5.09 -27.21
CA LEU A 725 47.17 4.58 -28.07
C LEU A 725 47.20 3.05 -28.08
N ARG A 726 47.47 2.50 -29.26
CA ARG A 726 47.66 1.06 -29.50
C ARG A 726 49.00 0.80 -30.13
N ASN A 727 49.55 -0.39 -29.84
CA ASN A 727 50.76 -0.88 -30.49
C ASN A 727 50.44 -1.41 -31.92
N ASP A 728 51.47 -1.80 -32.65
CA ASP A 728 51.39 -2.32 -34.01
C ASP A 728 50.44 -3.52 -34.19
N PHE A 729 50.12 -4.20 -33.10
CA PHE A 729 49.21 -5.36 -33.08
C PHE A 729 47.85 -5.04 -32.49
N GLY A 730 47.49 -3.77 -32.29
CA GLY A 730 46.20 -3.31 -31.79
C GLY A 730 46.04 -3.39 -30.26
N GLY A 731 47.03 -3.86 -29.53
CA GLY A 731 47.01 -3.91 -28.08
C GLY A 731 47.12 -2.51 -27.47
N LEU A 732 46.40 -2.25 -26.37
CA LEU A 732 46.54 -0.99 -25.65
C LEU A 732 47.94 -0.80 -25.10
N ILE A 733 48.45 0.43 -25.22
CA ILE A 733 49.69 0.86 -24.55
C ILE A 733 49.35 1.42 -23.19
N TYR A 734 50.03 0.97 -22.13
CA TYR A 734 49.81 1.43 -20.76
C TYR A 734 50.97 2.32 -20.34
N GLU A 735 50.69 3.29 -19.47
CA GLU A 735 51.69 4.12 -18.82
C GLU A 735 51.45 4.13 -17.30
N GLU A 736 52.50 4.22 -16.52
CA GLU A 736 52.44 4.41 -15.10
C GLU A 736 52.30 5.91 -14.81
N ILE A 737 51.19 6.27 -14.19
CA ILE A 737 50.95 7.64 -13.69
C ILE A 737 50.85 7.64 -12.18
N GLU A 738 51.33 8.70 -11.54
CA GLU A 738 51.15 8.95 -10.13
C GLU A 738 49.80 9.66 -9.93
N VAL A 739 48.92 9.01 -9.13
CA VAL A 739 47.62 9.55 -8.79
C VAL A 739 47.60 9.93 -7.32
N GLU A 740 47.32 11.19 -7.07
CA GLU A 740 47.09 11.64 -5.69
C GLU A 740 45.75 11.21 -5.17
N TYR A 741 45.71 10.75 -3.94
CA TYR A 741 44.47 10.47 -3.21
C TYR A 741 44.59 10.92 -1.76
N THR A 742 43.48 11.29 -1.18
CA THR A 742 43.42 11.65 0.25
C THR A 742 43.14 10.38 1.07
N ASP A 743 44.04 10.05 2.00
CA ASP A 743 43.84 8.95 2.91
C ASP A 743 42.76 9.24 3.96
N LYS A 744 42.42 8.24 4.79
CA LYS A 744 41.41 8.33 5.85
C LYS A 744 41.70 9.39 6.91
N ASP A 745 42.94 9.80 7.03
CA ASP A 745 43.45 10.78 8.02
C ASP A 745 43.54 12.19 7.43
N GLY A 746 43.14 12.36 6.15
CA GLY A 746 43.15 13.64 5.45
C GLY A 746 44.48 13.98 4.78
N ASN A 747 45.48 13.05 4.76
CA ASN A 747 46.77 13.29 4.14
C ASN A 747 46.73 12.95 2.65
N ILE A 748 47.37 13.79 1.82
CA ILE A 748 47.56 13.52 0.39
C ILE A 748 48.68 12.48 0.25
N LYS A 749 48.37 11.38 -0.40
CA LYS A 749 49.33 10.31 -0.78
C LYS A 749 49.27 10.06 -2.26
N THR A 750 50.41 9.60 -2.80
CA THR A 750 50.59 9.28 -4.21
C THR A 750 50.64 7.78 -4.40
N GLU A 751 49.89 7.25 -5.36
CA GLU A 751 49.89 5.83 -5.76
C GLU A 751 50.20 5.74 -7.26
N LYS A 752 51.11 4.86 -7.66
CA LYS A 752 51.38 4.58 -9.07
C LYS A 752 50.29 3.68 -9.65
N LYS A 753 49.64 4.11 -10.73
CA LYS A 753 48.63 3.33 -11.45
C LYS A 753 49.02 3.16 -12.90
N SER A 754 48.92 1.93 -13.39
CA SER A 754 49.06 1.65 -14.81
C SER A 754 47.73 1.88 -15.49
N LEU A 755 47.62 2.90 -16.32
CA LEU A 755 46.42 3.26 -17.08
C LEU A 755 46.67 3.23 -18.56
N PRO A 756 45.65 2.96 -19.42
CA PRO A 756 45.78 3.06 -20.86
C PRO A 756 46.23 4.48 -21.25
N LYS A 757 47.28 4.54 -22.03
CA LYS A 757 47.88 5.81 -22.47
C LYS A 757 46.91 6.56 -23.41
N PRO A 758 46.51 7.80 -23.06
CA PRO A 758 45.66 8.59 -23.93
C PRO A 758 46.29 8.88 -25.27
N ASN A 759 45.48 8.89 -26.31
CA ASN A 759 45.92 9.35 -27.63
C ASN A 759 45.94 10.88 -27.62
N PRO A 760 47.08 11.55 -27.92
CA PRO A 760 47.15 13.01 -27.93
C PRO A 760 46.25 13.67 -28.98
N ASP A 761 45.90 12.94 -30.03
CA ASP A 761 45.05 13.43 -31.13
C ASP A 761 43.55 13.22 -30.85
N TYR A 762 43.20 12.60 -29.69
CA TYR A 762 41.81 12.39 -29.31
C TYR A 762 41.21 13.65 -28.72
N ASP A 763 40.11 14.13 -29.32
CA ASP A 763 39.34 15.26 -28.80
C ASP A 763 38.20 14.75 -27.86
N PRO A 764 38.29 14.99 -26.56
CA PRO A 764 37.24 14.55 -25.61
C PRO A 764 35.93 15.33 -25.73
N GLU A 765 35.92 16.50 -26.37
CA GLU A 765 34.72 17.32 -26.55
C GLU A 765 33.93 16.96 -27.82
N LEU A 766 34.50 16.11 -28.67
CA LEU A 766 33.83 15.63 -29.88
C LEU A 766 32.65 14.72 -29.49
N ALA A 767 31.46 15.13 -29.87
CA ALA A 767 30.25 14.32 -29.64
C ALA A 767 30.35 12.97 -30.36
N TYR A 768 30.28 11.90 -29.60
CA TYR A 768 30.32 10.54 -30.13
C TYR A 768 28.94 10.06 -30.56
N THR A 769 28.82 9.58 -31.79
CA THR A 769 27.68 8.84 -32.29
C THR A 769 28.05 7.37 -32.50
N SER A 770 27.32 6.44 -31.94
CA SER A 770 27.63 5.02 -32.04
C SER A 770 27.60 4.51 -33.48
N ARG A 771 28.37 3.46 -33.78
CA ARG A 771 28.36 2.85 -35.11
C ARG A 771 26.98 2.38 -35.54
N GLN A 772 26.14 2.00 -34.60
CA GLN A 772 24.77 1.57 -34.85
C GLN A 772 23.86 2.70 -35.37
N GLU A 773 24.15 3.94 -35.01
CA GLU A 773 23.36 5.12 -35.37
C GLU A 773 23.87 5.82 -36.66
N ARG A 774 24.94 5.31 -37.24
CA ARG A 774 25.56 5.87 -38.44
C ARG A 774 25.32 5.02 -39.68
N ASP A 775 24.79 5.59 -40.74
CA ASP A 775 24.33 4.89 -41.95
C ASP A 775 25.45 4.18 -42.73
N GLU A 776 26.70 4.63 -42.56
CA GLU A 776 27.84 3.99 -43.22
C GLU A 776 28.37 2.72 -42.52
N TRP A 777 27.90 2.44 -41.27
CA TRP A 777 28.30 1.27 -40.49
C TRP A 777 27.30 0.14 -40.57
N HIS A 778 27.78 -1.05 -40.81
CA HIS A 778 26.95 -2.24 -41.02
C HIS A 778 27.40 -3.42 -40.17
N ILE A 779 26.47 -4.15 -39.59
CA ILE A 779 26.71 -5.45 -38.96
C ILE A 779 26.80 -6.50 -40.07
N VAL A 780 27.96 -7.09 -40.26
CA VAL A 780 28.23 -8.14 -41.27
C VAL A 780 28.32 -9.48 -40.56
N GLY A 781 27.39 -10.38 -40.82
CA GLY A 781 27.45 -11.78 -40.35
C GLY A 781 28.55 -12.54 -41.10
N LEU A 782 29.56 -13.00 -40.32
CA LEU A 782 30.77 -13.65 -40.84
C LEU A 782 30.79 -15.16 -40.68
N ILE A 783 30.10 -15.70 -39.63
CA ILE A 783 30.05 -17.13 -39.33
C ILE A 783 28.65 -17.48 -38.83
N GLY A 784 28.06 -18.55 -39.35
CA GLY A 784 26.77 -19.06 -38.88
C GLY A 784 25.66 -19.05 -39.91
N GLN A 785 24.41 -18.95 -39.45
CA GLN A 785 23.23 -18.93 -40.30
C GLN A 785 22.78 -17.50 -40.55
N VAL A 786 22.84 -17.06 -41.79
CA VAL A 786 22.50 -15.69 -42.20
C VAL A 786 21.32 -15.67 -43.18
N HIS A 787 20.52 -14.59 -43.11
CA HIS A 787 19.45 -14.34 -44.07
C HIS A 787 20.01 -13.61 -45.30
N VAL A 788 19.91 -14.23 -46.49
CA VAL A 788 20.49 -13.71 -47.72
C VAL A 788 19.40 -13.39 -48.72
N ARG A 789 19.50 -12.24 -49.37
CA ARG A 789 18.68 -11.92 -50.55
C ARG A 789 19.16 -12.77 -51.71
N ILE A 790 18.24 -13.48 -52.37
CA ILE A 790 18.53 -14.38 -53.47
C ILE A 790 17.77 -13.98 -54.73
N ASP A 791 18.32 -14.32 -55.89
CA ASP A 791 17.64 -14.22 -57.18
C ASP A 791 16.75 -15.48 -57.44
N ASP A 792 16.12 -15.51 -58.60
CA ASP A 792 15.18 -16.57 -59.05
C ASP A 792 15.87 -17.92 -59.40
N THR A 793 17.22 -17.94 -59.42
CA THR A 793 17.98 -19.15 -59.78
C THR A 793 18.21 -20.11 -58.60
N VAL A 794 17.99 -19.62 -57.36
CA VAL A 794 18.45 -20.29 -56.16
C VAL A 794 17.39 -21.20 -55.57
N GLN A 795 17.78 -22.44 -55.25
CA GLN A 795 16.94 -23.45 -54.54
C GLN A 795 17.58 -23.89 -53.23
N ALA A 796 16.77 -24.50 -52.34
CA ALA A 796 17.32 -25.10 -51.14
C ALA A 796 18.33 -26.19 -51.47
N GLY A 797 19.47 -26.17 -50.77
CA GLY A 797 20.59 -27.08 -51.02
C GLY A 797 21.62 -26.59 -52.04
N ASP A 798 21.33 -25.51 -52.75
CA ASP A 798 22.33 -24.92 -53.66
C ASP A 798 23.48 -24.24 -52.89
N LYS A 799 24.58 -24.07 -53.58
CA LYS A 799 25.59 -23.04 -53.19
C LYS A 799 25.33 -21.78 -53.96
N ILE A 800 25.60 -20.63 -53.33
CA ILE A 800 25.39 -19.31 -53.92
C ILE A 800 26.65 -18.49 -53.90
N THR A 801 26.87 -17.76 -54.98
CA THR A 801 27.86 -16.71 -55.16
C THR A 801 27.14 -15.37 -55.27
N ALA A 802 27.90 -14.28 -55.22
CA ALA A 802 27.33 -12.94 -55.30
C ALA A 802 27.07 -12.51 -56.75
N LYS A 803 25.87 -11.87 -56.93
CA LYS A 803 25.55 -11.13 -58.18
C LYS A 803 24.82 -9.85 -57.75
N ASN A 804 25.51 -8.71 -57.86
CA ASN A 804 24.99 -7.42 -57.40
C ASN A 804 24.47 -7.45 -55.97
N GLY A 805 25.25 -8.02 -55.06
CA GLY A 805 24.91 -8.17 -53.64
C GLY A 805 23.86 -9.23 -53.31
N LYS A 806 23.22 -9.88 -54.28
CA LYS A 806 22.27 -10.97 -54.07
C LYS A 806 22.94 -12.32 -54.32
N GLY A 807 22.49 -13.34 -53.60
CA GLY A 807 22.90 -14.72 -53.90
C GLY A 807 22.29 -15.21 -55.18
N SER A 808 23.14 -15.72 -56.07
CA SER A 808 22.79 -16.41 -57.31
C SER A 808 23.38 -17.82 -57.27
N LYS A 809 22.75 -18.78 -57.91
CA LYS A 809 23.23 -20.17 -57.96
C LYS A 809 24.66 -20.22 -58.48
N ALA A 810 25.58 -20.84 -57.74
CA ALA A 810 26.96 -21.02 -58.13
C ALA A 810 27.09 -22.04 -59.24
N GLU A 811 27.90 -21.70 -60.26
CA GLU A 811 28.17 -22.60 -61.44
C GLU A 811 29.20 -23.69 -61.07
N ASP A 812 30.11 -23.38 -60.13
CA ASP A 812 31.27 -24.21 -59.78
C ASP A 812 31.19 -24.87 -58.39
N ASN A 813 29.99 -24.89 -57.78
CA ASN A 813 29.74 -25.47 -56.47
C ASN A 813 30.57 -24.80 -55.35
N THR A 814 30.96 -23.52 -55.50
CA THR A 814 31.62 -22.69 -54.47
C THR A 814 30.62 -21.78 -53.77
N GLY A 815 31.05 -21.01 -52.72
CA GLY A 815 30.26 -20.01 -52.01
C GLY A 815 29.43 -20.56 -50.88
N LEU A 816 28.42 -19.79 -50.46
CA LEU A 816 27.59 -20.07 -49.27
C LEU A 816 26.59 -21.18 -49.55
N LYS A 817 26.38 -22.07 -48.53
CA LYS A 817 25.41 -23.16 -48.67
C LYS A 817 24.01 -22.70 -48.23
N VAL A 818 23.02 -22.78 -49.12
CA VAL A 818 21.62 -22.50 -48.82
C VAL A 818 21.03 -23.67 -48.03
N MET A 819 20.55 -23.39 -46.87
CA MET A 819 19.90 -24.38 -46.01
C MET A 819 18.42 -24.54 -46.38
N LYS A 820 17.72 -23.42 -46.52
CA LYS A 820 16.31 -23.39 -46.95
C LYS A 820 15.91 -22.02 -47.51
N ILE A 821 14.87 -22.05 -48.34
CA ILE A 821 14.22 -20.84 -48.83
C ILE A 821 13.20 -20.42 -47.77
N LYS A 822 13.33 -19.21 -47.22
CA LYS A 822 12.40 -18.61 -46.24
C LYS A 822 11.27 -17.89 -46.99
N GLN A 823 11.61 -17.16 -48.05
CA GLN A 823 10.67 -16.48 -48.90
C GLN A 823 11.09 -16.74 -50.35
N PRO A 824 10.24 -17.32 -51.23
CA PRO A 824 10.51 -17.47 -52.65
C PRO A 824 10.82 -16.11 -53.28
N TYR A 825 11.48 -16.16 -54.45
CA TYR A 825 11.75 -14.97 -55.24
C TYR A 825 10.44 -14.25 -55.61
N ASP A 826 10.43 -12.95 -55.35
CA ASP A 826 9.30 -12.05 -55.62
C ASP A 826 9.77 -11.00 -56.63
N SER A 827 9.24 -11.05 -57.88
CA SER A 827 9.61 -10.15 -58.96
C SER A 827 9.30 -8.68 -58.65
N SER A 828 8.29 -8.41 -57.81
CA SER A 828 7.95 -7.04 -57.42
C SER A 828 8.99 -6.42 -56.47
N LYS A 829 9.60 -7.25 -55.62
CA LYS A 829 10.67 -6.87 -54.69
C LYS A 829 12.05 -7.03 -55.31
N GLY A 830 12.15 -7.84 -56.35
CA GLY A 830 13.40 -8.16 -57.03
C GLY A 830 14.34 -9.06 -56.22
N TYR A 831 13.84 -9.76 -55.19
CA TYR A 831 14.60 -10.77 -54.44
C TYR A 831 13.67 -11.76 -53.71
N GLY A 832 14.22 -12.92 -53.42
CA GLY A 832 13.72 -13.84 -52.40
C GLY A 832 14.62 -13.82 -51.16
N VAL A 833 14.28 -14.58 -50.10
CA VAL A 833 15.10 -14.71 -48.91
C VAL A 833 15.40 -16.17 -48.63
N ALA A 834 16.69 -16.48 -48.52
CA ALA A 834 17.18 -17.78 -48.10
C ALA A 834 17.89 -17.69 -46.74
N ILE A 835 17.92 -18.79 -46.00
CA ILE A 835 18.87 -18.99 -44.92
C ILE A 835 20.05 -19.72 -45.49
N ALA A 836 21.21 -19.12 -45.44
CA ALA A 836 22.49 -19.70 -45.90
C ALA A 836 23.45 -19.86 -44.74
N PHE A 837 24.38 -20.80 -44.87
CA PHE A 837 25.43 -21.03 -43.88
C PHE A 837 26.73 -20.45 -44.40
N ILE A 838 27.31 -19.51 -43.61
CA ILE A 838 28.60 -18.93 -43.82
C ILE A 838 29.61 -19.55 -42.87
N ARG A 839 30.79 -19.91 -43.32
CA ARG A 839 31.87 -20.53 -42.56
C ARG A 839 33.09 -19.64 -42.48
#